data_d7d48f2ad6e89d4ec48f2cd61301a7e3
#
_entry.id   d7d48f2ad6e89d4ec48f2cd61301a7e3
#
_cell.length_a   1.000
_cell.length_b   1.000
_cell.length_c   1.000
_cell.angle_alpha   90.00
_cell.angle_beta   90.00
_cell.angle_gamma   90.00
#
_symmetry.space_group_name_H-M   'P 1'
#
loop_
_entity.id
_entity.type
_entity.pdbx_description
1 polymer ?
#
loop_
_entity_poly.entity_id
_entity_poly.type
_entity_poly.pdbx_seq_one_letter_code
_entity_poly.pdbx_strand_id
1 'polypeptide(L)'
;MDINKSIYSNMDFDPLYLADEIREGFYISTMMKRYWACQLRVLAEIDKICVRHNIPWYADNGTLLGAIRHTGYIPWDDDLDICMLRDDWIRFFEVAKDELPDKYYVLSLQKEEEYEQMLGRITNGNKVSYGEVHLKEFYNCPYTVGVDIFPLDALADDEEEEEARRSKLLDIAAAMTYINSGLEKSDEAKEVIRKIEKDNHVSLEYKKNLKRELLLLSEKLYSLYPTKDAKYVSLMPYWVSHHNHKYEKALYDNRVLVPFENTQIYVPARYEEVLKVEYGDYMRIVKGGGVHEYPVYKDQEAMLKEHIETNPYRYTFPDASEVTAPRKGDIKEQIRTLTGTLDKTQKLLNVIIQSGNVETLRQALEGCQSLAIALGNLIENYMVGTDIIPKLEDYCEKIFICHSEPSVEALSVMTGLGDSIIGFIEDFLVNKKEDILFILCRHEWWDNALKMYYSYAADGSKNVYVMCAPYKLDEINSGTVEGESVRCDSAYLPSDVNVVTLEEYNYAERYPETIIVQNPYDQFNLSYNIQDYFCTNNLKNYTSKLIYLSPDGIEPPVDDKDKAIAALEVLIEEPANVYADEILVDSEGMGKLYVDTLSELSGLSKEFWENKVRVCEPLNKGDVVKDGPKVLLFEVNISVLLKEGMKAVQKIEDALKVMDGSDGVACIFRLSGEVDELKTIDKGLYDLLAGVLSKYGLDVNVAITTEIDYRLVDAFYGSTGYSAHMVRSLGKPVMIMNVNV
;
A
#
# COMPACT_ATOMS: atom_id res chain seq x y z
N MET A 1 -31.43 17.85 -6.32
CA MET A 1 -30.20 17.98 -5.54
C MET A 1 -30.33 19.20 -4.67
N ASP A 2 -30.04 19.09 -3.40
CA ASP A 2 -29.83 20.29 -2.58
C ASP A 2 -28.50 20.90 -3.02
N ILE A 3 -28.58 21.95 -3.83
CA ILE A 3 -27.46 22.65 -4.48
C ILE A 3 -26.45 23.18 -3.44
N ASN A 4 -26.80 23.10 -2.17
CA ASN A 4 -26.05 23.66 -1.05
C ASN A 4 -25.22 22.65 -0.26
N LYS A 5 -25.09 21.37 -0.70
CA LYS A 5 -24.34 20.37 0.04
C LYS A 5 -23.11 19.90 -0.75
N SER A 6 -21.93 20.05 -0.16
CA SER A 6 -20.68 19.50 -0.73
C SER A 6 -20.80 18.01 -0.98
N ILE A 7 -20.27 17.53 -2.12
CA ILE A 7 -20.22 16.10 -2.46
C ILE A 7 -19.35 15.30 -1.49
N TYR A 8 -18.46 15.97 -0.75
CA TYR A 8 -17.53 15.35 0.22
C TYR A 8 -18.00 15.44 1.67
N SER A 9 -19.27 15.71 1.95
CA SER A 9 -19.77 15.97 3.31
C SER A 9 -19.63 14.78 4.27
N ASN A 10 -19.46 13.55 3.78
CA ASN A 10 -19.31 12.32 4.55
C ASN A 10 -18.19 11.46 3.95
N MET A 11 -16.98 11.99 3.88
CA MET A 11 -15.84 11.27 3.34
C MET A 11 -15.09 10.60 4.50
N ASP A 12 -15.35 9.31 4.70
CA ASP A 12 -14.57 8.43 5.58
C ASP A 12 -13.82 7.42 4.72
N PHE A 13 -12.60 7.10 5.13
CA PHE A 13 -11.77 6.11 4.46
C PHE A 13 -11.79 4.82 5.28
N ASP A 14 -12.12 3.70 4.63
CA ASP A 14 -11.90 2.37 5.20
C ASP A 14 -10.40 2.23 5.54
N PRO A 15 -10.02 1.71 6.72
CA PRO A 15 -8.63 1.46 7.06
C PRO A 15 -7.86 0.66 6.00
N LEU A 16 -8.52 -0.29 5.32
CA LEU A 16 -7.92 -1.04 4.20
C LEU A 16 -7.68 -0.19 2.95
N TYR A 17 -8.44 0.88 2.73
CA TYR A 17 -8.14 1.83 1.67
C TYR A 17 -6.78 2.49 1.89
N LEU A 18 -6.41 2.74 3.14
CA LEU A 18 -5.14 3.37 3.51
C LEU A 18 -3.96 2.38 3.53
N ALA A 19 -4.21 1.08 3.34
CA ALA A 19 -3.15 0.09 3.23
C ALA A 19 -2.42 0.21 1.88
N ASP A 20 -1.19 -0.27 1.87
CA ASP A 20 -0.38 -0.38 0.67
C ASP A 20 -1.03 -1.29 -0.38
N GLU A 21 -0.78 -0.98 -1.64
CA GLU A 21 -1.34 -1.73 -2.77
C GLU A 21 -0.39 -1.73 -3.98
N ILE A 22 -0.64 -2.67 -4.91
CA ILE A 22 -0.01 -2.69 -6.22
C ILE A 22 -1.09 -2.35 -7.25
N ARG A 23 -0.89 -1.26 -7.99
CA ARG A 23 -1.82 -0.78 -9.01
C ARG A 23 -1.08 -0.64 -10.33
N GLU A 24 -1.50 -1.41 -11.34
CA GLU A 24 -0.86 -1.40 -12.68
C GLU A 24 0.66 -1.61 -12.65
N GLY A 25 1.11 -2.52 -11.80
CA GLY A 25 2.53 -2.83 -11.64
C GLY A 25 3.34 -1.82 -10.82
N PHE A 26 2.70 -0.79 -10.27
CA PHE A 26 3.34 0.20 -9.42
C PHE A 26 2.96 -0.03 -7.95
N TYR A 27 3.96 -0.06 -7.06
CA TYR A 27 3.75 -0.17 -5.62
C TYR A 27 3.40 1.20 -5.03
N ILE A 28 2.31 1.27 -4.28
CA ILE A 28 1.82 2.46 -3.59
C ILE A 28 1.88 2.21 -2.09
N SER A 29 2.71 2.98 -1.39
CA SER A 29 2.89 2.80 0.06
C SER A 29 1.69 3.31 0.87
N THR A 30 1.56 2.83 2.11
CA THR A 30 0.55 3.31 3.07
C THR A 30 0.64 4.82 3.29
N MET A 31 1.85 5.40 3.32
CA MET A 31 2.01 6.84 3.49
C MET A 31 1.51 7.62 2.28
N MET A 32 1.72 7.11 1.06
CA MET A 32 1.18 7.72 -0.16
C MET A 32 -0.35 7.68 -0.16
N LYS A 33 -0.96 6.57 0.23
CA LYS A 33 -2.43 6.46 0.36
C LYS A 33 -2.99 7.48 1.36
N ARG A 34 -2.29 7.69 2.47
CA ARG A 34 -2.65 8.71 3.48
C ARG A 34 -2.48 10.12 2.95
N TYR A 35 -1.42 10.37 2.16
CA TYR A 35 -1.18 11.64 1.50
C TYR A 35 -2.34 11.97 0.53
N TRP A 36 -2.76 11.04 -0.32
CA TRP A 36 -3.92 11.18 -1.20
C TRP A 36 -5.22 11.43 -0.43
N ALA A 37 -5.44 10.69 0.66
CA ALA A 37 -6.60 10.93 1.53
C ALA A 37 -6.62 12.37 2.10
N CYS A 38 -5.45 12.90 2.48
CA CYS A 38 -5.31 14.28 2.94
C CYS A 38 -5.61 15.29 1.82
N GLN A 39 -5.17 15.06 0.59
CA GLN A 39 -5.51 15.92 -0.56
C GLN A 39 -7.02 15.97 -0.79
N LEU A 40 -7.68 14.81 -0.75
CA LEU A 40 -9.14 14.76 -0.87
C LEU A 40 -9.83 15.49 0.29
N ARG A 41 -9.24 15.46 1.51
CA ARG A 41 -9.75 16.23 2.64
C ARG A 41 -9.60 17.73 2.43
N VAL A 42 -8.49 18.20 1.86
CA VAL A 42 -8.28 19.60 1.47
C VAL A 42 -9.29 20.01 0.37
N LEU A 43 -9.46 19.17 -0.65
CA LEU A 43 -10.42 19.39 -1.71
C LEU A 43 -11.86 19.49 -1.17
N ALA A 44 -12.21 18.75 -0.15
CA ALA A 44 -13.50 18.82 0.49
C ALA A 44 -13.78 20.21 1.10
N GLU A 45 -12.77 20.85 1.69
CA GLU A 45 -12.93 22.23 2.21
C GLU A 45 -13.03 23.26 1.07
N ILE A 46 -12.28 23.08 -0.01
CA ILE A 46 -12.40 23.91 -1.23
C ILE A 46 -13.81 23.80 -1.81
N ASP A 47 -14.33 22.59 -1.97
CA ASP A 47 -15.66 22.35 -2.53
C ASP A 47 -16.78 22.99 -1.68
N LYS A 48 -16.67 22.96 -0.36
CA LYS A 48 -17.63 23.63 0.54
C LYS A 48 -17.74 25.14 0.25
N ILE A 49 -16.62 25.81 0.02
CA ILE A 49 -16.59 27.24 -0.34
C ILE A 49 -17.18 27.41 -1.74
N CYS A 50 -16.76 26.60 -2.68
CA CYS A 50 -17.23 26.67 -4.08
C CYS A 50 -18.74 26.48 -4.17
N VAL A 51 -19.31 25.56 -3.40
CA VAL A 51 -20.77 25.35 -3.33
C VAL A 51 -21.48 26.59 -2.76
N ARG A 52 -20.98 27.17 -1.63
CA ARG A 52 -21.61 28.38 -1.04
C ARG A 52 -21.61 29.58 -1.95
N HIS A 53 -20.55 29.73 -2.74
CA HIS A 53 -20.38 30.89 -3.62
C HIS A 53 -20.76 30.64 -5.09
N ASN A 54 -21.27 29.41 -5.39
CA ASN A 54 -21.57 28.99 -6.76
C ASN A 54 -20.39 29.22 -7.72
N ILE A 55 -19.21 28.67 -7.31
CA ILE A 55 -17.96 28.73 -8.06
C ILE A 55 -17.73 27.34 -8.68
N PRO A 56 -17.79 27.21 -10.01
CA PRO A 56 -17.43 25.93 -10.65
C PRO A 56 -15.93 25.71 -10.61
N TRP A 57 -15.53 24.45 -10.34
CA TRP A 57 -14.17 23.97 -10.45
C TRP A 57 -14.15 22.61 -11.15
N TYR A 58 -13.01 22.22 -11.71
CA TYR A 58 -12.83 21.01 -12.50
C TYR A 58 -11.49 20.38 -12.15
N ALA A 59 -11.41 19.03 -12.15
CA ALA A 59 -10.13 18.31 -12.16
C ALA A 59 -9.34 18.72 -13.40
N ASP A 60 -8.02 18.85 -13.25
CA ASP A 60 -7.13 19.32 -14.32
C ASP A 60 -5.88 18.42 -14.42
N ASN A 61 -5.09 18.57 -15.46
CA ASN A 61 -3.81 17.90 -15.66
C ASN A 61 -3.86 16.36 -15.34
N GLY A 62 -2.90 15.87 -14.56
CA GLY A 62 -2.78 14.48 -14.09
C GLY A 62 -4.04 13.99 -13.36
N THR A 63 -4.67 14.86 -12.58
CA THR A 63 -5.92 14.52 -11.86
C THR A 63 -7.08 14.23 -12.80
N LEU A 64 -7.28 15.05 -13.86
CA LEU A 64 -8.31 14.79 -14.88
C LEU A 64 -8.01 13.49 -15.63
N LEU A 65 -6.77 13.29 -16.04
CA LEU A 65 -6.33 12.08 -16.72
C LEU A 65 -6.54 10.84 -15.84
N GLY A 66 -6.17 10.94 -14.57
CA GLY A 66 -6.35 9.88 -13.56
C GLY A 66 -7.82 9.55 -13.35
N ALA A 67 -8.67 10.55 -13.20
CA ALA A 67 -10.12 10.38 -13.04
C ALA A 67 -10.75 9.56 -14.18
N ILE A 68 -10.33 9.79 -15.42
CA ILE A 68 -10.91 9.14 -16.59
C ILE A 68 -10.27 7.78 -16.86
N ARG A 69 -8.95 7.67 -16.76
CA ARG A 69 -8.19 6.46 -17.14
C ARG A 69 -8.08 5.45 -16.01
N HIS A 70 -7.88 5.93 -14.75
CA HIS A 70 -7.62 5.10 -13.59
C HIS A 70 -8.76 5.13 -12.56
N THR A 71 -9.78 6.00 -12.71
CA THR A 71 -10.83 6.30 -11.71
C THR A 71 -10.28 6.68 -10.34
N GLY A 72 -9.16 7.38 -10.34
CA GLY A 72 -8.42 7.78 -9.15
C GLY A 72 -7.12 8.43 -9.56
N TYR A 73 -6.19 8.50 -8.62
CA TYR A 73 -4.84 8.95 -8.95
C TYR A 73 -4.18 8.02 -9.98
N ILE A 74 -3.35 8.59 -10.81
CA ILE A 74 -2.39 7.82 -11.60
C ILE A 74 -1.43 7.15 -10.59
N PRO A 75 -1.15 5.83 -10.67
CA PRO A 75 -0.41 5.12 -9.62
C PRO A 75 0.95 5.71 -9.25
N TRP A 76 1.63 6.32 -10.22
CA TRP A 76 2.94 6.98 -10.07
C TRP A 76 2.85 8.50 -9.97
N ASP A 77 1.69 9.03 -9.56
CA ASP A 77 1.43 10.46 -9.37
C ASP A 77 1.04 10.76 -7.93
N ASP A 78 1.40 11.93 -7.44
CA ASP A 78 1.28 12.26 -6.03
C ASP A 78 0.70 13.67 -5.77
N ASP A 79 0.20 14.35 -6.81
CA ASP A 79 -0.45 15.65 -6.70
C ASP A 79 -1.95 15.62 -7.09
N LEU A 80 -2.67 16.63 -6.65
CA LEU A 80 -4.08 16.83 -6.97
C LEU A 80 -4.27 18.25 -7.50
N ASP A 81 -4.60 18.30 -8.80
CA ASP A 81 -4.76 19.51 -9.56
C ASP A 81 -6.22 19.77 -9.90
N ILE A 82 -6.66 21.01 -9.68
CA ILE A 82 -7.94 21.49 -10.16
C ILE A 82 -7.78 22.82 -10.91
N CYS A 83 -8.71 23.15 -11.78
CA CYS A 83 -8.75 24.46 -12.43
C CYS A 83 -10.08 25.18 -12.21
N MET A 84 -10.02 26.49 -12.34
CA MET A 84 -11.17 27.40 -12.36
C MET A 84 -10.97 28.41 -13.49
N LEU A 85 -12.06 28.89 -14.10
CA LEU A 85 -11.97 30.04 -14.95
C LEU A 85 -11.47 31.26 -14.14
N ARG A 86 -10.66 32.14 -14.74
CA ARG A 86 -9.98 33.25 -14.04
C ARG A 86 -10.92 34.08 -13.15
N ASP A 87 -12.10 34.42 -13.64
CA ASP A 87 -13.05 35.23 -12.87
C ASP A 87 -13.55 34.50 -11.62
N ASP A 88 -13.75 33.18 -11.71
CA ASP A 88 -14.13 32.31 -10.60
C ASP A 88 -12.95 32.06 -9.65
N TRP A 89 -11.74 31.90 -10.19
CA TRP A 89 -10.51 31.77 -9.41
C TRP A 89 -10.28 33.00 -8.51
N ILE A 90 -10.43 34.21 -9.06
CA ILE A 90 -10.33 35.45 -8.28
C ILE A 90 -11.37 35.47 -7.16
N ARG A 91 -12.62 35.16 -7.46
CA ARG A 91 -13.74 35.14 -6.50
C ARG A 91 -13.44 34.11 -5.37
N PHE A 92 -12.89 32.95 -5.72
CA PHE A 92 -12.52 31.93 -4.75
C PHE A 92 -11.43 32.46 -3.79
N PHE A 93 -10.33 32.99 -4.30
CA PHE A 93 -9.23 33.47 -3.48
C PHE A 93 -9.58 34.75 -2.68
N GLU A 94 -10.60 35.51 -3.06
CA GLU A 94 -11.11 36.63 -2.27
C GLU A 94 -11.73 36.14 -0.95
N VAL A 95 -12.49 35.04 -0.97
CA VAL A 95 -13.23 34.54 0.19
C VAL A 95 -12.52 33.39 0.94
N ALA A 96 -11.66 32.64 0.29
CA ALA A 96 -11.06 31.42 0.85
C ALA A 96 -10.33 31.64 2.18
N LYS A 97 -9.61 32.77 2.31
CA LYS A 97 -8.85 33.06 3.54
C LYS A 97 -9.76 33.24 4.77
N ASP A 98 -10.94 33.81 4.58
CA ASP A 98 -11.88 34.12 5.67
C ASP A 98 -12.82 32.96 5.98
N GLU A 99 -12.98 32.01 5.05
CA GLU A 99 -13.95 30.92 5.16
C GLU A 99 -13.32 29.54 5.43
N LEU A 100 -12.03 29.37 5.17
CA LEU A 100 -11.31 28.15 5.53
C LEU A 100 -11.07 28.10 7.05
N PRO A 101 -11.09 26.92 7.67
CA PRO A 101 -10.66 26.77 9.06
C PRO A 101 -9.21 27.28 9.26
N ASP A 102 -8.91 27.85 10.43
CA ASP A 102 -7.62 28.51 10.75
C ASP A 102 -6.35 27.70 10.47
N LYS A 103 -6.46 26.39 10.39
CA LYS A 103 -5.34 25.48 10.12
C LYS A 103 -4.98 25.36 8.64
N TYR A 104 -5.89 25.76 7.73
CA TYR A 104 -5.61 25.75 6.30
C TYR A 104 -4.92 27.04 5.88
N TYR A 105 -4.01 26.92 4.92
CA TYR A 105 -3.26 28.05 4.39
C TYR A 105 -3.62 28.29 2.94
N VAL A 106 -3.81 29.56 2.62
CA VAL A 106 -4.10 30.05 1.27
C VAL A 106 -2.84 30.64 0.67
N LEU A 107 -2.29 29.98 -0.31
CA LEU A 107 -1.08 30.41 -1.00
C LEU A 107 -1.42 30.91 -2.40
N SER A 108 -1.06 32.14 -2.69
CA SER A 108 -1.13 32.72 -4.04
C SER A 108 -0.15 33.87 -4.15
N LEU A 109 0.25 34.18 -5.39
CA LEU A 109 1.18 35.26 -5.68
C LEU A 109 0.72 36.62 -5.12
N GLN A 110 -0.58 36.88 -5.02
CA GLN A 110 -1.15 38.11 -4.49
C GLN A 110 -1.21 38.17 -2.96
N LYS A 111 -1.29 37.02 -2.30
CA LYS A 111 -1.54 36.94 -0.84
C LYS A 111 -0.26 36.76 -0.03
N GLU A 112 0.73 36.03 -0.54
CA GLU A 112 1.94 35.67 0.18
C GLU A 112 3.19 36.18 -0.53
N GLU A 113 4.04 36.92 0.19
CA GLU A 113 5.21 37.61 -0.41
C GLU A 113 6.27 36.61 -0.92
N GLU A 114 6.43 35.47 -0.23
CA GLU A 114 7.41 34.45 -0.58
C GLU A 114 6.90 33.44 -1.61
N TYR A 115 5.62 33.48 -1.98
CA TYR A 115 5.04 32.56 -2.94
C TYR A 115 5.30 33.04 -4.38
N GLU A 116 6.02 32.24 -5.15
CA GLU A 116 6.51 32.60 -6.49
C GLU A 116 5.93 31.72 -7.60
N GLN A 117 4.77 31.08 -7.37
CA GLN A 117 4.11 30.26 -8.39
C GLN A 117 2.92 30.98 -9.02
N MET A 118 2.65 30.65 -10.29
CA MET A 118 1.57 31.26 -11.10
C MET A 118 0.24 30.51 -10.96
N LEU A 119 0.05 29.82 -9.86
CA LEU A 119 -1.17 29.11 -9.46
C LEU A 119 -1.52 29.48 -8.01
N GLY A 120 -2.69 29.13 -7.56
CA GLY A 120 -3.03 29.17 -6.14
C GLY A 120 -2.95 27.79 -5.53
N ARG A 121 -2.72 27.70 -4.22
CA ARG A 121 -2.68 26.44 -3.48
C ARG A 121 -3.36 26.56 -2.14
N ILE A 122 -4.13 25.55 -1.77
CA ILE A 122 -4.68 25.42 -0.41
C ILE A 122 -3.98 24.23 0.25
N THR A 123 -3.44 24.44 1.46
CA THR A 123 -2.74 23.38 2.20
C THR A 123 -3.36 23.14 3.57
N ASN A 124 -3.18 21.93 4.12
CA ASN A 124 -3.64 21.55 5.46
C ASN A 124 -2.76 22.08 6.61
N GLY A 125 -1.74 22.84 6.30
CA GLY A 125 -0.78 23.42 7.23
C GLY A 125 0.34 24.13 6.50
N ASN A 126 1.27 24.74 7.24
CA ASN A 126 2.46 25.40 6.68
C ASN A 126 3.77 24.75 7.12
N LYS A 127 3.69 23.63 7.82
CA LYS A 127 4.84 22.85 8.31
C LYS A 127 4.44 21.42 8.61
N VAL A 128 5.42 20.54 8.65
CA VAL A 128 5.25 19.17 9.15
C VAL A 128 4.70 19.20 10.58
N SER A 129 3.67 18.43 10.86
CA SER A 129 2.99 18.38 12.13
C SER A 129 2.72 16.94 12.56
N TYR A 130 3.32 16.54 13.69
CA TYR A 130 3.15 15.20 14.30
C TYR A 130 2.39 15.25 15.62
N GLY A 131 1.65 16.33 15.88
CA GLY A 131 0.75 16.43 17.03
C GLY A 131 -0.50 15.56 16.86
N GLU A 132 -0.96 14.93 17.95
CA GLU A 132 -2.09 13.98 17.95
C GLU A 132 -3.35 14.51 17.25
N VAL A 133 -3.71 15.77 17.48
CA VAL A 133 -4.89 16.40 16.87
C VAL A 133 -4.76 16.47 15.34
N HIS A 134 -3.58 16.85 14.84
CA HIS A 134 -3.32 16.91 13.40
C HIS A 134 -3.36 15.51 12.79
N LEU A 135 -2.64 14.56 13.39
CA LEU A 135 -2.54 13.19 12.89
C LEU A 135 -3.93 12.51 12.81
N LYS A 136 -4.74 12.68 13.87
CA LYS A 136 -6.11 12.15 13.88
C LYS A 136 -6.98 12.71 12.76
N GLU A 137 -6.83 13.99 12.44
CA GLU A 137 -7.63 14.64 11.42
C GLU A 137 -7.16 14.34 10.00
N PHE A 138 -5.85 14.13 9.82
CA PHE A 138 -5.19 13.93 8.54
C PHE A 138 -4.62 12.51 8.37
N TYR A 139 -5.35 11.52 8.87
CA TYR A 139 -5.10 10.09 8.61
C TYR A 139 -3.68 9.63 8.97
N ASN A 140 -3.11 10.12 10.08
CA ASN A 140 -1.71 9.90 10.48
C ASN A 140 -0.66 10.34 9.44
N CYS A 141 -1.00 11.28 8.56
CA CYS A 141 -0.05 11.93 7.66
C CYS A 141 0.52 13.18 8.33
N PRO A 142 1.82 13.25 8.61
CA PRO A 142 2.43 14.40 9.29
C PRO A 142 2.75 15.55 8.34
N TYR A 143 2.68 15.31 7.03
CA TYR A 143 3.18 16.22 6.00
C TYR A 143 2.20 17.33 5.68
N THR A 144 2.75 18.44 5.18
CA THR A 144 1.95 19.50 4.55
C THR A 144 1.46 19.01 3.20
N VAL A 145 0.16 18.96 3.05
CA VAL A 145 -0.52 18.42 1.87
C VAL A 145 -1.34 19.54 1.23
N GLY A 146 -1.27 19.68 -0.08
CA GLY A 146 -1.95 20.73 -0.81
C GLY A 146 -2.75 20.26 -2.02
N VAL A 147 -3.63 21.14 -2.48
CA VAL A 147 -4.35 21.06 -3.75
C VAL A 147 -3.97 22.28 -4.57
N ASP A 148 -3.52 22.05 -5.79
CA ASP A 148 -3.16 23.11 -6.74
C ASP A 148 -4.37 23.55 -7.52
N ILE A 149 -4.53 24.88 -7.62
CA ILE A 149 -5.69 25.52 -8.25
C ILE A 149 -5.21 26.41 -9.39
N PHE A 150 -5.34 25.91 -10.60
CA PHE A 150 -4.89 26.59 -11.81
C PHE A 150 -5.96 27.57 -12.34
N PRO A 151 -5.58 28.80 -12.67
CA PRO A 151 -6.47 29.72 -13.36
C PRO A 151 -6.46 29.44 -14.87
N LEU A 152 -7.64 29.29 -15.48
CA LEU A 152 -7.80 29.30 -16.93
C LEU A 152 -8.10 30.70 -17.39
N ASP A 153 -7.18 31.31 -18.12
CA ASP A 153 -7.23 32.68 -18.60
C ASP A 153 -7.85 32.79 -19.99
N ALA A 154 -8.62 33.86 -20.22
CA ALA A 154 -9.19 34.16 -21.52
C ALA A 154 -8.12 34.58 -22.53
N LEU A 155 -8.23 34.10 -23.76
CA LEU A 155 -7.45 34.58 -24.89
C LEU A 155 -8.22 35.74 -25.54
N ALA A 156 -7.48 36.71 -26.13
CA ALA A 156 -8.11 37.76 -26.94
C ALA A 156 -8.81 37.16 -28.17
N ASP A 157 -9.90 37.72 -28.56
CA ASP A 157 -10.61 37.36 -29.81
C ASP A 157 -9.84 37.78 -31.06
N ASP A 158 -9.06 38.85 -30.95
CA ASP A 158 -8.19 39.36 -32.01
C ASP A 158 -6.81 38.71 -31.95
N GLU A 159 -6.41 38.03 -33.02
CA GLU A 159 -5.14 37.29 -33.08
C GLU A 159 -3.89 38.18 -33.00
N GLU A 160 -3.95 39.44 -33.52
CA GLU A 160 -2.81 40.37 -33.45
C GLU A 160 -2.64 40.87 -32.01
N GLU A 161 -3.75 41.13 -31.32
CA GLU A 161 -3.73 41.55 -29.92
C GLU A 161 -3.19 40.40 -29.01
N GLU A 162 -3.60 39.16 -29.25
CA GLU A 162 -3.14 37.99 -28.51
C GLU A 162 -1.66 37.71 -28.74
N GLU A 163 -1.18 37.82 -29.99
CA GLU A 163 0.24 37.63 -30.29
C GLU A 163 1.11 38.75 -29.70
N ALA A 164 0.58 40.00 -29.65
CA ALA A 164 1.25 41.10 -28.96
C ALA A 164 1.35 40.85 -27.47
N ARG A 165 0.31 40.32 -26.82
CA ARG A 165 0.35 39.87 -25.40
C ARG A 165 1.35 38.74 -25.19
N ARG A 166 1.33 37.73 -26.03
CA ARG A 166 2.25 36.60 -25.99
C ARG A 166 3.71 37.03 -26.14
N SER A 167 4.00 37.95 -27.06
CA SER A 167 5.33 38.52 -27.24
C SER A 167 5.87 39.17 -25.96
N LYS A 168 5.04 39.94 -25.24
CA LYS A 168 5.41 40.52 -23.94
C LYS A 168 5.72 39.48 -22.89
N LEU A 169 4.91 38.42 -22.84
CA LEU A 169 5.12 37.30 -21.90
C LEU A 169 6.37 36.50 -22.22
N LEU A 170 6.73 36.32 -23.50
CA LEU A 170 8.01 35.70 -23.90
C LEU A 170 9.21 36.54 -23.47
N ASP A 171 9.14 37.85 -23.55
CA ASP A 171 10.19 38.73 -23.03
C ASP A 171 10.37 38.58 -21.52
N ILE A 172 9.25 38.46 -20.75
CA ILE A 172 9.29 38.21 -19.31
C ILE A 172 9.88 36.83 -19.04
N ALA A 173 9.50 35.80 -19.79
CA ALA A 173 10.07 34.45 -19.64
C ALA A 173 11.58 34.43 -19.91
N ALA A 174 12.05 35.19 -20.89
CA ALA A 174 13.48 35.39 -21.15
C ALA A 174 14.20 36.07 -19.96
N ALA A 175 13.61 37.13 -19.40
CA ALA A 175 14.15 37.79 -18.21
C ALA A 175 14.21 36.85 -17.01
N MET A 176 13.18 36.02 -16.80
CA MET A 176 13.15 34.98 -15.74
C MET A 176 14.26 33.94 -15.91
N THR A 177 14.57 33.56 -17.15
CA THR A 177 15.69 32.65 -17.44
C THR A 177 17.04 33.24 -17.00
N TYR A 178 17.29 34.53 -17.27
CA TYR A 178 18.50 35.21 -16.78
C TYR A 178 18.55 35.26 -15.24
N ILE A 179 17.43 35.56 -14.58
CA ILE A 179 17.35 35.61 -13.11
C ILE A 179 17.63 34.24 -12.51
N ASN A 180 16.97 33.19 -12.99
CA ASN A 180 17.16 31.83 -12.47
C ASN A 180 18.60 31.29 -12.71
N SER A 181 19.29 31.83 -13.71
CA SER A 181 20.71 31.52 -13.98
C SER A 181 21.70 32.40 -13.23
N GLY A 182 21.24 33.34 -12.39
CA GLY A 182 22.10 34.29 -11.68
C GLY A 182 22.76 35.37 -12.60
N LEU A 183 22.18 35.57 -13.79
CA LEU A 183 22.69 36.47 -14.83
C LEU A 183 21.87 37.77 -14.95
N GLU A 184 21.09 38.13 -13.96
CA GLU A 184 20.18 39.29 -13.94
C GLU A 184 20.93 40.63 -14.10
N LYS A 185 22.25 40.67 -13.86
CA LYS A 185 23.10 41.87 -14.00
C LYS A 185 23.82 41.95 -15.33
N SER A 186 23.67 40.98 -16.21
CA SER A 186 24.28 41.01 -17.55
C SER A 186 23.69 42.16 -18.39
N ASP A 187 24.38 42.55 -19.43
CA ASP A 187 23.89 43.66 -20.29
C ASP A 187 22.72 43.19 -21.14
N GLU A 188 22.69 41.93 -21.53
CA GLU A 188 21.58 41.26 -22.22
C GLU A 188 20.33 41.24 -21.34
N ALA A 189 20.43 40.82 -20.08
CA ALA A 189 19.30 40.84 -19.15
C ALA A 189 18.73 42.25 -18.94
N LYS A 190 19.61 43.25 -18.78
CA LYS A 190 19.21 44.67 -18.66
C LYS A 190 18.50 45.19 -19.91
N GLU A 191 18.91 44.77 -21.11
CA GLU A 191 18.24 45.15 -22.35
C GLU A 191 16.84 44.56 -22.42
N VAL A 192 16.66 43.27 -22.10
CA VAL A 192 15.37 42.62 -22.04
C VAL A 192 14.46 43.31 -21.01
N ILE A 193 14.96 43.61 -19.82
CA ILE A 193 14.20 44.27 -18.76
C ILE A 193 13.75 45.67 -19.19
N ARG A 194 14.65 46.50 -19.83
CA ARG A 194 14.25 47.81 -20.37
C ARG A 194 13.18 47.71 -21.44
N LYS A 195 13.23 46.67 -22.27
CA LYS A 195 12.17 46.39 -23.24
C LYS A 195 10.86 46.11 -22.53
N ILE A 196 10.86 45.25 -21.51
CA ILE A 196 9.67 44.93 -20.71
C ILE A 196 9.08 46.20 -20.06
N GLU A 197 9.92 47.03 -19.44
CA GLU A 197 9.49 48.29 -18.81
C GLU A 197 8.81 49.21 -19.83
N LYS A 198 9.41 49.37 -21.00
CA LYS A 198 8.92 50.22 -22.08
C LYS A 198 7.60 49.71 -22.64
N ASP A 199 7.52 48.42 -22.97
CA ASP A 199 6.38 47.83 -23.66
C ASP A 199 5.14 47.66 -22.75
N ASN A 200 5.36 47.61 -21.43
CA ASN A 200 4.31 47.49 -20.42
C ASN A 200 4.05 48.78 -19.62
N HIS A 201 4.82 49.86 -19.90
CA HIS A 201 4.70 51.12 -19.18
C HIS A 201 4.85 51.01 -17.66
N VAL A 202 5.78 50.18 -17.21
CA VAL A 202 6.11 49.93 -15.80
C VAL A 202 7.56 50.29 -15.51
N SER A 203 7.88 50.49 -14.24
CA SER A 203 9.26 50.61 -13.75
C SER A 203 9.53 49.48 -12.73
N LEU A 204 10.52 48.66 -13.01
CA LEU A 204 10.89 47.51 -12.18
C LEU A 204 12.03 47.88 -11.23
N GLU A 205 11.89 47.57 -9.94
CA GLU A 205 12.87 47.91 -8.92
C GLU A 205 13.90 46.79 -8.75
N TYR A 206 15.09 46.96 -9.34
CA TYR A 206 16.22 46.02 -9.21
C TYR A 206 16.69 45.76 -7.76
N LYS A 207 16.28 46.60 -6.80
CA LYS A 207 16.70 46.48 -5.38
C LYS A 207 15.70 45.64 -4.56
N LYS A 208 14.53 45.39 -5.08
CA LYS A 208 13.54 44.50 -4.50
C LYS A 208 13.57 43.16 -5.22
N ASN A 209 12.66 42.26 -4.89
CA ASN A 209 12.54 40.99 -5.58
C ASN A 209 12.07 41.16 -7.03
N LEU A 210 13.01 41.40 -7.96
CA LEU A 210 12.76 41.59 -9.39
C LEU A 210 11.99 40.40 -9.99
N LYS A 211 12.28 39.18 -9.55
CA LYS A 211 11.58 37.97 -9.97
C LYS A 211 10.09 38.08 -9.66
N ARG A 212 9.74 38.48 -8.44
CA ARG A 212 8.36 38.66 -8.02
C ARG A 212 7.63 39.75 -8.81
N GLU A 213 8.30 40.88 -9.09
CA GLU A 213 7.71 41.94 -9.88
C GLU A 213 7.37 41.47 -11.31
N LEU A 214 8.25 40.67 -11.91
CA LEU A 214 7.99 40.06 -13.22
C LEU A 214 6.86 39.01 -13.16
N LEU A 215 6.77 38.23 -12.11
CA LEU A 215 5.66 37.29 -11.90
C LEU A 215 4.34 38.03 -11.75
N LEU A 216 4.27 39.10 -10.96
CA LEU A 216 3.10 39.94 -10.82
C LEU A 216 2.68 40.63 -12.13
N LEU A 217 3.66 41.05 -12.94
CA LEU A 217 3.41 41.59 -14.27
C LEU A 217 2.84 40.52 -15.22
N SER A 218 3.40 39.30 -15.18
CA SER A 218 2.85 38.17 -15.93
C SER A 218 1.42 37.85 -15.54
N GLU A 219 1.11 37.81 -14.25
CA GLU A 219 -0.21 37.55 -13.72
C GLU A 219 -1.23 38.62 -14.20
N LYS A 220 -0.80 39.88 -14.20
CA LYS A 220 -1.60 40.99 -14.75
C LYS A 220 -1.86 40.84 -16.25
N LEU A 221 -0.87 40.39 -17.02
CA LEU A 221 -1.02 40.16 -18.45
C LEU A 221 -1.89 38.90 -18.72
N TYR A 222 -1.78 37.86 -17.89
CA TYR A 222 -2.62 36.67 -18.01
C TYR A 222 -4.10 36.98 -17.78
N SER A 223 -4.42 37.73 -16.74
CA SER A 223 -5.79 38.10 -16.37
C SER A 223 -6.36 39.32 -17.10
N LEU A 224 -5.80 39.68 -18.27
CA LEU A 224 -6.15 40.91 -18.97
C LEU A 224 -7.59 40.92 -19.50
N TYR A 225 -8.10 39.74 -19.90
CA TYR A 225 -9.44 39.62 -20.49
C TYR A 225 -10.37 38.81 -19.56
N PRO A 226 -11.66 39.25 -19.43
CA PRO A 226 -12.64 38.49 -18.64
C PRO A 226 -13.01 37.18 -19.35
N THR A 227 -13.24 36.13 -18.58
CA THR A 227 -13.53 34.77 -19.13
C THR A 227 -14.99 34.63 -19.59
N LYS A 228 -15.89 35.50 -19.11
CA LYS A 228 -17.34 35.36 -19.33
C LYS A 228 -17.74 35.23 -20.80
N ASP A 229 -17.19 36.09 -21.67
CA ASP A 229 -17.53 36.13 -23.08
C ASP A 229 -16.38 35.64 -23.99
N ALA A 230 -15.35 35.03 -23.40
CA ALA A 230 -14.20 34.53 -24.15
C ALA A 230 -14.56 33.35 -25.06
N LYS A 231 -13.97 33.32 -26.24
CA LYS A 231 -14.08 32.17 -27.14
C LYS A 231 -13.15 31.01 -26.74
N TYR A 232 -11.94 31.37 -26.34
CA TYR A 232 -10.92 30.43 -25.93
C TYR A 232 -10.37 30.80 -24.56
N VAL A 233 -9.98 29.75 -23.81
CA VAL A 233 -9.24 29.87 -22.55
C VAL A 233 -8.03 28.98 -22.60
N SER A 234 -7.03 29.28 -21.77
CA SER A 234 -5.83 28.42 -21.66
C SER A 234 -5.17 28.59 -20.29
N LEU A 235 -4.37 27.61 -19.92
CA LEU A 235 -3.36 27.74 -18.89
C LEU A 235 -2.20 28.54 -19.47
N MET A 236 -2.10 29.80 -19.10
CA MET A 236 -1.23 30.78 -19.78
C MET A 236 0.25 30.40 -19.83
N PRO A 237 0.91 29.81 -18.81
CA PRO A 237 2.29 29.35 -18.93
C PRO A 237 2.50 28.35 -20.08
N TYR A 238 1.54 27.45 -20.32
CA TYR A 238 1.58 26.52 -21.45
C TYR A 238 1.29 27.22 -22.78
N TRP A 239 0.31 28.12 -22.82
CA TRP A 239 0.00 28.90 -24.01
C TRP A 239 1.19 29.72 -24.51
N VAL A 240 1.91 30.35 -23.60
CA VAL A 240 3.12 31.12 -23.96
C VAL A 240 4.17 30.25 -24.64
N SER A 241 4.36 29.02 -24.12
CA SER A 241 5.37 28.06 -24.63
C SER A 241 4.86 27.29 -25.86
N HIS A 242 3.57 26.93 -25.88
CA HIS A 242 2.97 26.03 -26.86
C HIS A 242 1.70 26.66 -27.44
N HIS A 243 1.81 27.37 -28.54
CA HIS A 243 0.76 28.15 -29.20
C HIS A 243 -0.54 27.38 -29.55
N ASN A 244 -0.54 26.05 -29.49
CA ASN A 244 -1.70 25.22 -29.75
C ASN A 244 -2.45 24.79 -28.48
N HIS A 245 -1.92 25.11 -27.31
CA HIS A 245 -2.50 24.73 -26.03
C HIS A 245 -3.63 25.70 -25.64
N LYS A 246 -4.80 25.52 -26.23
CA LYS A 246 -5.99 26.32 -25.94
C LYS A 246 -7.25 25.48 -26.01
N TYR A 247 -8.23 25.84 -25.20
CA TYR A 247 -9.54 25.19 -25.11
C TYR A 247 -10.63 26.10 -25.56
N GLU A 248 -11.65 25.57 -26.25
CA GLU A 248 -12.89 26.28 -26.38
C GLU A 248 -13.49 26.52 -25.00
N LYS A 249 -13.78 27.76 -24.62
CA LYS A 249 -14.37 28.10 -23.30
C LYS A 249 -15.62 27.29 -23.00
N ALA A 250 -16.43 26.99 -24.04
CA ALA A 250 -17.65 26.21 -23.94
C ALA A 250 -17.42 24.76 -23.38
N LEU A 251 -16.19 24.23 -23.36
CA LEU A 251 -15.86 22.96 -22.72
C LEU A 251 -16.05 23.01 -21.20
N TYR A 252 -15.95 24.21 -20.62
CA TYR A 252 -16.07 24.47 -19.18
C TYR A 252 -17.44 25.07 -18.77
N ASP A 253 -18.45 25.10 -19.68
CA ASP A 253 -19.79 25.54 -19.34
C ASP A 253 -20.58 24.55 -18.50
N ASN A 254 -20.27 23.28 -18.63
CA ASN A 254 -20.92 22.20 -17.90
C ASN A 254 -19.89 21.23 -17.32
N ARG A 255 -20.22 20.68 -16.15
CA ARG A 255 -19.40 19.67 -15.47
C ARG A 255 -20.22 18.46 -15.09
N VAL A 256 -19.54 17.32 -15.00
CA VAL A 256 -20.11 16.04 -14.56
C VAL A 256 -19.27 15.47 -13.42
N LEU A 257 -19.89 14.66 -12.59
CA LEU A 257 -19.19 13.88 -11.58
C LEU A 257 -18.76 12.55 -12.16
N VAL A 258 -17.50 12.20 -11.97
CA VAL A 258 -16.98 10.88 -12.30
C VAL A 258 -16.36 10.25 -11.05
N PRO A 259 -16.21 8.91 -11.00
CA PRO A 259 -15.52 8.22 -9.92
C PRO A 259 -14.08 8.71 -9.75
N PHE A 260 -13.64 8.84 -8.50
CA PHE A 260 -12.26 9.15 -8.16
C PHE A 260 -11.93 8.56 -6.79
N GLU A 261 -11.06 7.55 -6.76
CA GLU A 261 -10.75 6.77 -5.56
C GLU A 261 -12.05 6.24 -4.89
N ASN A 262 -12.23 6.47 -3.61
CA ASN A 262 -13.45 6.12 -2.87
C ASN A 262 -14.54 7.22 -2.91
N THR A 263 -14.39 8.21 -3.78
CA THR A 263 -15.31 9.36 -3.91
C THR A 263 -15.59 9.68 -5.39
N GLN A 264 -15.96 10.91 -5.68
CA GLN A 264 -16.22 11.43 -7.03
C GLN A 264 -15.51 12.78 -7.18
N ILE A 265 -15.22 13.16 -8.43
CA ILE A 265 -14.60 14.44 -8.76
C ILE A 265 -15.32 15.10 -9.93
N TYR A 266 -15.36 16.44 -9.95
CA TYR A 266 -15.92 17.18 -11.08
C TYR A 266 -14.91 17.23 -12.23
N VAL A 267 -15.39 16.89 -13.43
CA VAL A 267 -14.65 17.05 -14.69
C VAL A 267 -15.49 17.84 -15.70
N PRO A 268 -14.89 18.51 -16.69
CA PRO A 268 -15.64 19.10 -17.80
C PRO A 268 -16.54 18.05 -18.45
N ALA A 269 -17.79 18.37 -18.79
CA ALA A 269 -18.70 17.41 -19.42
C ALA A 269 -18.16 16.86 -20.75
N ARG A 270 -17.31 17.64 -21.43
CA ARG A 270 -16.60 17.26 -22.67
C ARG A 270 -15.11 16.98 -22.42
N TYR A 271 -14.79 16.28 -21.32
CA TYR A 271 -13.41 15.98 -20.89
C TYR A 271 -12.54 15.33 -21.96
N GLU A 272 -13.12 14.54 -22.86
CA GLU A 272 -12.35 13.91 -23.95
C GLU A 272 -11.68 14.94 -24.85
N GLU A 273 -12.33 16.08 -25.10
CA GLU A 273 -11.77 17.13 -25.93
C GLU A 273 -10.66 17.89 -25.22
N VAL A 274 -10.81 18.12 -23.91
CA VAL A 274 -9.75 18.69 -23.06
C VAL A 274 -8.53 17.78 -23.06
N LEU A 275 -8.70 16.48 -22.72
CA LEU A 275 -7.61 15.51 -22.67
C LEU A 275 -6.89 15.30 -24.01
N LYS A 276 -7.63 15.42 -25.13
CA LYS A 276 -7.01 15.36 -26.48
C LYS A 276 -6.11 16.56 -26.75
N VAL A 277 -6.45 17.76 -26.24
CA VAL A 277 -5.58 18.94 -26.37
C VAL A 277 -4.32 18.78 -25.55
N GLU A 278 -4.42 18.23 -24.33
CA GLU A 278 -3.30 18.09 -23.41
C GLU A 278 -2.37 16.91 -23.77
N TYR A 279 -2.95 15.73 -23.99
CA TYR A 279 -2.21 14.46 -24.08
C TYR A 279 -2.34 13.75 -25.41
N GLY A 280 -3.17 14.25 -26.35
CA GLY A 280 -3.42 13.57 -27.62
C GLY A 280 -4.10 12.22 -27.43
N ASP A 281 -3.36 11.11 -27.58
CA ASP A 281 -3.83 9.74 -27.29
C ASP A 281 -3.73 9.46 -25.78
N TYR A 282 -4.60 10.11 -24.99
CA TYR A 282 -4.58 10.09 -23.55
C TYR A 282 -4.88 8.71 -22.92
N MET A 283 -5.48 7.77 -23.67
CA MET A 283 -5.71 6.40 -23.19
C MET A 283 -4.45 5.54 -23.21
N ARG A 284 -3.42 5.96 -23.96
CA ARG A 284 -2.12 5.29 -23.94
C ARG A 284 -1.41 5.54 -22.61
N ILE A 285 -1.09 4.48 -21.90
CA ILE A 285 -0.34 4.55 -20.64
C ILE A 285 1.13 4.88 -20.96
N VAL A 286 1.61 5.97 -20.35
CA VAL A 286 3.01 6.39 -20.37
C VAL A 286 3.46 6.55 -18.93
N LYS A 287 4.39 5.70 -18.48
CA LYS A 287 5.01 5.84 -17.15
C LYS A 287 6.14 6.86 -17.25
N GLY A 288 6.14 7.85 -16.39
CA GLY A 288 7.14 8.93 -16.36
C GLY A 288 6.52 10.28 -16.74
N GLY A 289 7.29 11.37 -16.55
CA GLY A 289 6.90 12.72 -16.95
C GLY A 289 6.44 13.66 -15.82
N GLY A 290 6.65 13.32 -14.55
CA GLY A 290 6.47 14.28 -13.45
C GLY A 290 7.54 15.38 -13.47
N VAL A 291 7.17 16.60 -13.06
CA VAL A 291 8.05 17.77 -13.01
C VAL A 291 8.82 17.85 -11.70
N HIS A 292 8.47 17.04 -10.70
CA HIS A 292 9.06 16.99 -9.37
C HIS A 292 9.50 15.58 -8.98
N GLU A 293 10.35 15.50 -7.95
CA GLU A 293 10.76 14.20 -7.38
C GLU A 293 9.58 13.51 -6.69
N TYR A 294 9.53 12.18 -6.82
CA TYR A 294 8.56 11.33 -6.14
C TYR A 294 9.21 10.71 -4.89
N PRO A 295 8.50 10.61 -3.75
CA PRO A 295 7.21 11.25 -3.44
C PRO A 295 7.38 12.74 -3.14
N VAL A 296 6.37 13.55 -3.43
CA VAL A 296 6.37 15.01 -3.21
C VAL A 296 6.71 15.45 -1.78
N TYR A 297 6.52 14.56 -0.80
CA TYR A 297 6.84 14.82 0.61
C TYR A 297 8.26 14.40 1.02
N LYS A 298 9.13 13.98 0.10
CA LYS A 298 10.49 13.48 0.38
C LYS A 298 11.34 14.46 1.22
N ASP A 299 11.32 15.74 0.86
CA ASP A 299 12.04 16.76 1.62
C ASP A 299 11.46 16.95 3.04
N GLN A 300 10.13 16.85 3.18
CA GLN A 300 9.47 16.94 4.48
C GLN A 300 9.78 15.71 5.35
N GLU A 301 9.93 14.55 4.76
CA GLU A 301 10.37 13.33 5.45
C GLU A 301 11.81 13.48 5.97
N ALA A 302 12.72 14.04 5.16
CA ALA A 302 14.08 14.34 5.59
C ALA A 302 14.12 15.34 6.75
N MET A 303 13.34 16.42 6.67
CA MET A 303 13.19 17.41 7.75
C MET A 303 12.64 16.78 9.05
N LEU A 304 11.65 15.88 8.94
CA LEU A 304 11.10 15.18 10.08
C LEU A 304 12.17 14.32 10.77
N LYS A 305 12.95 13.56 9.98
CA LYS A 305 14.05 12.71 10.47
C LYS A 305 15.12 13.53 11.21
N GLU A 306 15.48 14.70 10.70
CA GLU A 306 16.44 15.61 11.38
C GLU A 306 15.93 16.11 12.74
N HIS A 307 14.60 16.31 12.91
CA HIS A 307 14.02 16.87 14.10
C HIS A 307 13.79 15.86 15.24
N ILE A 308 13.48 14.61 14.91
CA ILE A 308 13.11 13.59 15.89
C ILE A 308 14.06 12.37 15.88
N GLU A 309 15.24 12.50 15.21
CA GLU A 309 16.31 11.49 15.10
C GLU A 309 15.87 10.18 14.43
N THR A 310 14.60 9.81 14.54
CA THR A 310 14.00 8.62 13.91
C THR A 310 12.70 9.02 13.20
N ASN A 311 12.40 8.36 12.08
CA ASN A 311 11.10 8.52 11.45
C ASN A 311 10.10 7.49 12.03
N PRO A 312 9.10 7.90 12.85
CA PRO A 312 8.17 6.97 13.47
C PRO A 312 7.19 6.33 12.48
N TYR A 313 7.21 6.77 11.23
CA TYR A 313 6.35 6.28 10.16
C TYR A 313 7.05 5.29 9.23
N ARG A 314 8.30 4.95 9.52
CA ARG A 314 9.11 3.98 8.76
C ARG A 314 9.91 3.09 9.71
N TYR A 315 10.14 1.86 9.27
CA TYR A 315 11.08 0.98 9.93
C TYR A 315 12.49 1.56 9.87
N THR A 316 13.22 1.51 10.99
CA THR A 316 14.64 1.89 11.03
C THR A 316 15.47 0.67 10.69
N PHE A 317 16.04 0.64 9.50
CA PHE A 317 16.86 -0.48 9.05
C PHE A 317 18.10 -0.61 9.94
N PRO A 318 18.41 -1.81 10.47
CA PRO A 318 19.50 -2.01 11.41
C PRO A 318 20.87 -2.00 10.74
N ASP A 319 21.91 -1.89 11.55
CA ASP A 319 23.28 -1.96 11.07
C ASP A 319 23.74 -3.39 10.67
N ALA A 320 24.92 -3.47 10.03
CA ALA A 320 25.48 -4.73 9.56
C ALA A 320 25.62 -5.80 10.65
N SER A 321 25.83 -5.42 11.92
CA SER A 321 26.02 -6.37 13.02
C SER A 321 24.73 -7.10 13.38
N GLU A 322 23.59 -6.42 13.30
CA GLU A 322 22.28 -7.02 13.55
C GLU A 322 21.83 -7.87 12.35
N VAL A 323 22.03 -7.38 11.13
CA VAL A 323 21.71 -8.13 9.90
C VAL A 323 22.46 -9.47 9.85
N THR A 324 23.70 -9.50 10.31
CA THR A 324 24.55 -10.70 10.33
C THR A 324 24.50 -11.48 11.63
N ALA A 325 23.65 -11.10 12.58
CA ALA A 325 23.53 -11.75 13.86
C ALA A 325 23.19 -13.25 13.72
N PRO A 326 23.93 -14.15 14.37
CA PRO A 326 23.69 -15.58 14.25
C PRO A 326 22.31 -15.95 14.81
N ARG A 327 21.68 -16.95 14.21
CA ARG A 327 20.44 -17.54 14.71
C ARG A 327 20.67 -18.35 15.98
N LYS A 328 19.61 -18.63 16.73
CA LYS A 328 19.56 -19.75 17.64
C LYS A 328 19.82 -21.02 16.81
N GLY A 329 20.72 -21.90 17.26
CA GLY A 329 21.17 -23.07 16.50
C GLY A 329 20.01 -23.94 16.02
N ASP A 330 20.18 -24.56 14.85
CA ASP A 330 19.23 -25.49 14.25
C ASP A 330 18.91 -26.64 15.24
N ILE A 331 17.62 -26.94 15.40
CA ILE A 331 17.14 -28.01 16.27
C ILE A 331 17.78 -29.36 15.90
N LYS A 332 17.96 -29.67 14.61
CA LYS A 332 18.61 -30.91 14.14
C LYS A 332 20.08 -31.00 14.60
N GLU A 333 20.78 -29.86 14.54
CA GLU A 333 22.17 -29.78 15.01
C GLU A 333 22.26 -29.94 16.54
N GLN A 334 21.30 -29.35 17.28
CA GLN A 334 21.19 -29.49 18.71
C GLN A 334 20.92 -30.97 19.09
N ILE A 335 19.98 -31.64 18.42
CA ILE A 335 19.66 -33.06 18.61
C ILE A 335 20.92 -33.91 18.33
N ARG A 336 21.60 -33.70 17.19
CA ARG A 336 22.83 -34.42 16.85
C ARG A 336 23.94 -34.18 17.85
N THR A 337 24.06 -33.00 18.40
CA THR A 337 25.07 -32.68 19.42
C THR A 337 24.78 -33.41 20.72
N LEU A 338 23.51 -33.45 21.18
CA LEU A 338 23.11 -34.17 22.39
C LEU A 338 23.24 -35.67 22.21
N THR A 339 22.78 -36.26 21.11
CA THR A 339 22.90 -37.69 20.80
C THR A 339 24.35 -38.10 20.66
N GLY A 340 25.19 -37.33 19.98
CA GLY A 340 26.61 -37.59 19.84
C GLY A 340 27.37 -37.47 21.16
N THR A 341 26.93 -36.61 22.09
CA THR A 341 27.51 -36.52 23.44
C THR A 341 27.07 -37.68 24.29
N LEU A 342 25.79 -38.11 24.19
CA LEU A 342 25.29 -39.30 24.88
C LEU A 342 26.03 -40.55 24.44
N ASP A 343 26.22 -40.75 23.12
CA ASP A 343 26.98 -41.87 22.56
C ASP A 343 28.43 -41.96 23.11
N LYS A 344 29.13 -40.81 23.08
CA LYS A 344 30.49 -40.72 23.62
C LYS A 344 30.53 -41.06 25.12
N THR A 345 29.58 -40.53 25.88
CA THR A 345 29.51 -40.80 27.33
C THR A 345 29.23 -42.27 27.62
N GLN A 346 28.31 -42.91 26.89
CA GLN A 346 28.01 -44.32 27.01
C GLN A 346 29.26 -45.22 26.73
N LYS A 347 30.00 -44.88 25.68
CA LYS A 347 31.27 -45.63 25.36
C LYS A 347 32.29 -45.55 26.47
N LEU A 348 32.37 -44.43 27.19
CA LEU A 348 33.25 -44.26 28.34
C LEU A 348 32.81 -45.09 29.55
N LEU A 349 31.51 -45.32 29.76
CA LEU A 349 31.02 -46.13 30.91
C LEU A 349 31.58 -47.51 30.94
N ASN A 350 31.77 -48.17 29.79
CA ASN A 350 32.37 -49.50 29.69
C ASN A 350 33.82 -49.52 30.13
N VAL A 351 34.56 -48.45 29.95
CA VAL A 351 35.93 -48.28 30.41
C VAL A 351 35.94 -47.97 31.91
N ILE A 352 35.05 -47.14 32.38
CA ILE A 352 35.01 -46.76 33.80
C ILE A 352 34.61 -47.91 34.69
N ILE A 353 33.64 -48.76 34.30
CA ILE A 353 33.24 -49.94 35.13
C ILE A 353 34.37 -50.97 35.28
N GLN A 354 35.18 -51.16 34.21
CA GLN A 354 36.35 -52.04 34.26
C GLN A 354 37.46 -51.51 35.16
N SER A 355 37.51 -50.17 35.36
CA SER A 355 38.48 -49.57 36.28
C SER A 355 38.13 -49.76 37.77
N GLY A 356 36.88 -50.15 38.06
CA GLY A 356 36.38 -50.33 39.43
C GLY A 356 36.07 -49.00 40.15
N ASN A 357 36.15 -47.87 39.49
CA ASN A 357 35.87 -46.57 40.10
C ASN A 357 34.34 -46.24 40.06
N VAL A 358 33.67 -46.70 41.12
CA VAL A 358 32.20 -46.57 41.28
C VAL A 358 31.73 -45.09 41.32
N GLU A 359 32.51 -44.19 41.93
CA GLU A 359 32.14 -42.78 42.04
C GLU A 359 32.15 -42.11 40.67
N THR A 360 33.20 -42.32 39.88
CA THR A 360 33.29 -41.84 38.51
C THR A 360 32.20 -42.45 37.62
N LEU A 361 31.84 -43.72 37.84
CA LEU A 361 30.72 -44.34 37.12
C LEU A 361 29.37 -43.65 37.41
N ARG A 362 29.10 -43.37 38.68
CA ARG A 362 27.87 -42.68 39.10
C ARG A 362 27.76 -41.30 38.48
N GLN A 363 28.83 -40.51 38.53
CA GLN A 363 28.85 -39.17 37.89
C GLN A 363 28.61 -39.23 36.37
N ALA A 364 29.17 -40.22 35.69
CA ALA A 364 28.96 -40.42 34.27
C ALA A 364 27.52 -40.87 33.94
N LEU A 365 26.90 -41.70 34.79
CA LEU A 365 25.50 -42.09 34.69
C LEU A 365 24.54 -40.91 34.90
N GLU A 366 24.81 -40.03 35.87
CA GLU A 366 24.09 -38.80 36.09
C GLU A 366 24.20 -37.87 34.87
N GLY A 367 25.36 -37.83 34.22
CA GLY A 367 25.58 -37.13 32.94
C GLY A 367 24.71 -37.69 31.81
N CYS A 368 24.64 -39.05 31.70
CA CYS A 368 23.74 -39.68 30.70
C CYS A 368 22.27 -39.35 30.96
N GLN A 369 21.82 -39.34 32.23
CA GLN A 369 20.46 -39.01 32.60
C GLN A 369 20.14 -37.56 32.25
N SER A 370 21.03 -36.62 32.54
CA SER A 370 20.87 -35.22 32.22
C SER A 370 20.75 -34.98 30.71
N LEU A 371 21.57 -35.69 29.90
CA LEU A 371 21.51 -35.65 28.44
C LEU A 371 20.21 -36.25 27.91
N ALA A 372 19.73 -37.36 28.49
CA ALA A 372 18.49 -38.00 28.08
C ALA A 372 17.26 -37.09 28.35
N ILE A 373 17.25 -36.43 29.53
CA ILE A 373 16.20 -35.44 29.87
C ILE A 373 16.25 -34.22 28.93
N ALA A 374 17.46 -33.68 28.69
CA ALA A 374 17.61 -32.54 27.77
C ALA A 374 17.16 -32.90 26.34
N LEU A 375 17.51 -34.13 25.89
CA LEU A 375 17.10 -34.65 24.60
C LEU A 375 15.57 -34.83 24.53
N GLY A 376 14.96 -35.44 25.59
CA GLY A 376 13.51 -35.62 25.68
C GLY A 376 12.76 -34.29 25.55
N ASN A 377 13.16 -33.29 26.33
CA ASN A 377 12.55 -31.94 26.29
C ASN A 377 12.69 -31.27 24.91
N LEU A 378 13.77 -31.57 24.17
CA LEU A 378 13.97 -30.95 22.83
C LEU A 378 13.15 -31.65 21.76
N ILE A 379 12.97 -32.99 21.84
CA ILE A 379 12.38 -33.79 20.75
C ILE A 379 10.88 -34.11 20.95
N GLU A 380 10.31 -33.90 22.14
CA GLU A 380 8.93 -34.26 22.46
C GLU A 380 7.92 -33.76 21.41
N ASN A 381 8.03 -32.50 21.01
CA ASN A 381 7.16 -31.89 20.03
C ASN A 381 7.72 -31.97 18.59
N TYR A 382 9.02 -32.21 18.44
CA TYR A 382 9.66 -32.35 17.13
C TYR A 382 9.45 -33.74 16.51
N MET A 383 9.42 -34.77 17.32
CA MET A 383 9.25 -36.18 16.89
C MET A 383 7.85 -36.71 17.26
N VAL A 384 6.81 -35.87 17.02
CA VAL A 384 5.43 -36.23 17.34
C VAL A 384 4.99 -37.53 16.66
N GLY A 385 4.20 -38.34 17.39
CA GLY A 385 3.68 -39.62 16.88
C GLY A 385 4.69 -40.79 16.90
N THR A 386 5.86 -40.59 17.53
CA THR A 386 6.82 -41.65 17.76
C THR A 386 6.76 -42.15 19.21
N ASP A 387 7.38 -43.31 19.47
CA ASP A 387 7.51 -43.89 20.82
C ASP A 387 8.84 -43.51 21.50
N ILE A 388 9.48 -42.43 21.07
CA ILE A 388 10.80 -42.03 21.54
C ILE A 388 10.80 -41.59 23.01
N ILE A 389 9.79 -40.85 23.46
CA ILE A 389 9.71 -40.35 24.83
C ILE A 389 9.60 -41.51 25.83
N PRO A 390 8.66 -42.50 25.68
CA PRO A 390 8.66 -43.69 26.51
C PRO A 390 9.99 -44.47 26.54
N LYS A 391 10.71 -44.50 25.42
CA LYS A 391 12.06 -45.15 25.38
C LYS A 391 13.09 -44.36 26.17
N LEU A 392 13.07 -43.05 26.15
CA LEU A 392 13.96 -42.22 26.96
C LEU A 392 13.63 -42.32 28.45
N GLU A 393 12.35 -42.45 28.81
CA GLU A 393 11.91 -42.68 30.18
C GLU A 393 12.46 -44.06 30.69
N ASP A 394 12.31 -45.14 29.91
CA ASP A 394 12.83 -46.44 30.22
C ASP A 394 14.38 -46.40 30.33
N TYR A 395 15.05 -45.67 29.46
CA TYR A 395 16.49 -45.45 29.53
C TYR A 395 16.92 -44.76 30.83
N CYS A 396 16.18 -43.72 31.28
CA CYS A 396 16.41 -43.08 32.58
C CYS A 396 16.20 -44.05 33.75
N GLU A 397 15.21 -44.97 33.68
CA GLU A 397 14.99 -46.02 34.67
C GLU A 397 16.16 -46.99 34.72
N LYS A 398 16.69 -47.43 33.59
CA LYS A 398 17.87 -48.29 33.53
C LYS A 398 19.13 -47.58 34.07
N ILE A 399 19.29 -46.28 33.84
CA ILE A 399 20.37 -45.51 34.46
C ILE A 399 20.23 -45.54 35.99
N PHE A 400 19.04 -45.35 36.54
CA PHE A 400 18.80 -45.38 37.97
C PHE A 400 19.15 -46.76 38.58
N ILE A 401 18.80 -47.84 37.90
CA ILE A 401 19.18 -49.21 38.32
C ILE A 401 20.70 -49.36 38.31
N CYS A 402 21.40 -48.97 37.25
CA CYS A 402 22.86 -49.03 37.16
C CYS A 402 23.55 -48.15 38.21
N HIS A 403 23.00 -46.99 38.55
CA HIS A 403 23.51 -46.08 39.56
C HIS A 403 23.40 -46.71 40.98
N SER A 404 22.26 -47.37 41.24
CA SER A 404 21.99 -48.00 42.54
C SER A 404 22.79 -49.30 42.75
N GLU A 405 22.81 -50.17 41.75
CA GLU A 405 23.50 -51.47 41.77
C GLU A 405 24.41 -51.67 40.53
N PRO A 406 25.61 -51.10 40.52
CA PRO A 406 26.47 -51.14 39.35
C PRO A 406 26.90 -52.62 39.03
N SER A 407 26.51 -53.04 37.80
CA SER A 407 26.94 -54.30 37.25
C SER A 407 27.18 -54.20 35.73
N VAL A 408 28.04 -55.07 35.21
CA VAL A 408 28.35 -55.13 33.77
C VAL A 408 27.11 -55.53 32.99
N GLU A 409 26.23 -56.37 33.52
CA GLU A 409 24.97 -56.79 32.91
C GLU A 409 23.97 -55.63 32.84
N ALA A 410 23.76 -54.94 33.94
CA ALA A 410 22.85 -53.77 33.98
C ALA A 410 23.33 -52.66 33.03
N LEU A 411 24.66 -52.41 33.02
CA LEU A 411 25.26 -51.44 32.13
C LEU A 411 25.05 -51.79 30.63
N SER A 412 25.24 -53.11 30.30
CA SER A 412 25.03 -53.57 28.91
C SER A 412 23.58 -53.41 28.43
N VAL A 413 22.61 -53.67 29.31
CA VAL A 413 21.18 -53.45 28.98
C VAL A 413 20.90 -51.97 28.75
N MET A 414 21.38 -51.12 29.63
CA MET A 414 21.20 -49.66 29.54
C MET A 414 21.86 -49.11 28.28
N THR A 415 23.12 -49.42 28.01
CA THR A 415 23.81 -48.90 26.81
C THR A 415 23.22 -49.46 25.53
N GLY A 416 22.77 -50.72 25.49
CA GLY A 416 22.05 -51.26 24.33
C GLY A 416 20.72 -50.53 24.02
N LEU A 417 20.00 -50.14 25.07
CA LEU A 417 18.80 -49.32 24.89
C LEU A 417 19.16 -47.91 24.37
N GLY A 418 20.21 -47.29 24.93
CA GLY A 418 20.70 -45.99 24.47
C GLY A 418 21.17 -46.02 23.02
N ASP A 419 21.89 -47.07 22.59
CA ASP A 419 22.30 -47.25 21.18
C ASP A 419 21.05 -47.35 20.26
N SER A 420 20.00 -48.06 20.72
CA SER A 420 18.74 -48.17 19.99
C SER A 420 18.01 -46.82 19.87
N ILE A 421 18.04 -46.02 20.93
CA ILE A 421 17.46 -44.66 20.94
C ILE A 421 18.21 -43.75 19.96
N ILE A 422 19.55 -43.76 20.02
CA ILE A 422 20.40 -42.94 19.13
C ILE A 422 20.13 -43.31 17.66
N GLY A 423 20.17 -44.64 17.36
CA GLY A 423 19.88 -45.11 16.00
C GLY A 423 18.48 -44.72 15.50
N PHE A 424 17.47 -44.80 16.36
CA PHE A 424 16.11 -44.40 16.01
C PHE A 424 16.01 -42.89 15.71
N ILE A 425 16.67 -42.04 16.50
CA ILE A 425 16.71 -40.61 16.29
C ILE A 425 17.43 -40.28 14.98
N GLU A 426 18.57 -40.89 14.70
CA GLU A 426 19.31 -40.68 13.46
C GLU A 426 18.49 -41.09 12.23
N ASP A 427 17.84 -42.27 12.28
CA ASP A 427 16.96 -42.73 11.21
C ASP A 427 15.77 -41.78 11.00
N PHE A 428 15.19 -41.25 12.08
CA PHE A 428 14.12 -40.29 12.00
C PHE A 428 14.58 -38.98 11.33
N LEU A 429 15.73 -38.44 11.75
CA LEU A 429 16.28 -37.20 11.19
C LEU A 429 16.62 -37.31 9.69
N VAL A 430 16.96 -38.51 9.21
CA VAL A 430 17.26 -38.80 7.80
C VAL A 430 15.96 -38.93 6.97
N ASN A 431 14.92 -39.58 7.55
CA ASN A 431 13.71 -39.98 6.82
C ASN A 431 12.53 -39.03 7.03
N LYS A 432 12.66 -38.05 7.96
CA LYS A 432 11.59 -37.05 8.19
C LYS A 432 11.34 -36.24 6.91
N LYS A 433 10.09 -36.20 6.49
CA LYS A 433 9.68 -35.27 5.43
C LYS A 433 9.92 -33.83 5.88
N GLU A 434 10.27 -32.99 4.92
CA GLU A 434 10.42 -31.55 5.20
C GLU A 434 9.05 -30.93 5.46
N ASP A 435 8.91 -30.26 6.59
CA ASP A 435 7.74 -29.43 6.90
C ASP A 435 7.97 -28.02 6.35
N ILE A 436 7.05 -27.55 5.51
CA ILE A 436 7.05 -26.20 4.96
C ILE A 436 5.80 -25.50 5.46
N LEU A 437 5.98 -24.39 6.15
CA LEU A 437 4.89 -23.56 6.67
C LEU A 437 4.84 -22.22 5.97
N PHE A 438 3.74 -21.94 5.27
CA PHE A 438 3.43 -20.61 4.77
C PHE A 438 2.70 -19.84 5.87
N ILE A 439 3.18 -18.64 6.20
CA ILE A 439 2.50 -17.71 7.09
C ILE A 439 2.04 -16.54 6.24
N LEU A 440 0.74 -16.47 5.99
CA LEU A 440 0.10 -15.51 5.10
C LEU A 440 -0.71 -14.51 5.93
N CYS A 441 -0.76 -13.25 5.50
CA CYS A 441 -1.48 -12.18 6.18
C CYS A 441 -2.68 -11.75 5.34
N ARG A 442 -2.54 -10.74 4.51
CA ARG A 442 -3.60 -10.19 3.65
C ARG A 442 -3.77 -10.99 2.38
N HIS A 443 -5.02 -11.32 2.02
CA HIS A 443 -5.33 -12.19 0.88
C HIS A 443 -5.01 -11.56 -0.49
N GLU A 444 -4.93 -10.24 -0.59
CA GLU A 444 -4.63 -9.55 -1.84
C GLU A 444 -3.26 -9.89 -2.42
N TRP A 445 -2.35 -10.42 -1.60
CA TRP A 445 -0.95 -10.71 -1.99
C TRP A 445 -0.64 -12.20 -2.14
N TRP A 446 -1.64 -13.10 -2.03
CA TRP A 446 -1.39 -14.54 -1.93
C TRP A 446 -1.11 -15.27 -3.25
N ASP A 447 -1.29 -14.65 -4.40
CA ASP A 447 -1.26 -15.36 -5.69
C ASP A 447 0.05 -16.13 -5.93
N ASN A 448 1.21 -15.51 -5.70
CA ASN A 448 2.50 -16.19 -5.86
C ASN A 448 2.75 -17.22 -4.74
N ALA A 449 2.31 -16.95 -3.50
CA ALA A 449 2.44 -17.90 -2.41
C ALA A 449 1.61 -19.16 -2.64
N LEU A 450 0.38 -19.03 -3.14
CA LEU A 450 -0.47 -20.18 -3.46
C LEU A 450 0.09 -21.01 -4.62
N LYS A 451 0.66 -20.36 -5.65
CA LYS A 451 1.37 -21.08 -6.73
C LYS A 451 2.55 -21.88 -6.17
N MET A 452 3.32 -21.28 -5.26
CA MET A 452 4.45 -21.94 -4.60
C MET A 452 3.98 -23.08 -3.68
N TYR A 453 2.89 -22.87 -2.92
CA TYR A 453 2.25 -23.89 -2.12
C TYR A 453 1.92 -25.13 -2.94
N TYR A 454 1.20 -24.98 -4.06
CA TYR A 454 0.82 -26.11 -4.92
C TYR A 454 2.03 -26.80 -5.53
N SER A 455 3.07 -26.07 -5.88
CA SER A 455 4.34 -26.67 -6.35
C SER A 455 4.98 -27.54 -5.29
N TYR A 456 5.04 -27.07 -4.04
CA TYR A 456 5.59 -27.87 -2.94
C TYR A 456 4.65 -29.02 -2.52
N ALA A 457 3.36 -28.84 -2.52
CA ALA A 457 2.38 -29.86 -2.18
C ALA A 457 2.37 -31.05 -3.18
N ALA A 458 2.78 -30.81 -4.43
CA ALA A 458 2.97 -31.86 -5.42
C ALA A 458 4.20 -32.72 -5.18
N ASP A 459 5.15 -32.26 -4.34
CA ASP A 459 6.36 -33.01 -3.96
C ASP A 459 6.07 -33.92 -2.76
N GLY A 460 5.95 -35.22 -3.01
CA GLY A 460 5.64 -36.22 -1.97
C GLY A 460 6.68 -36.34 -0.82
N SER A 461 7.84 -35.68 -0.94
CA SER A 461 8.86 -35.63 0.13
C SER A 461 8.59 -34.54 1.17
N LYS A 462 7.58 -33.68 0.95
CA LYS A 462 7.24 -32.53 1.77
C LYS A 462 5.87 -32.64 2.42
N ASN A 463 5.72 -32.06 3.60
CA ASN A 463 4.45 -31.72 4.22
C ASN A 463 4.28 -30.20 4.14
N VAL A 464 3.21 -29.72 3.54
CA VAL A 464 3.02 -28.29 3.32
C VAL A 464 1.79 -27.82 4.06
N TYR A 465 1.93 -26.74 4.80
CA TYR A 465 0.91 -26.15 5.66
C TYR A 465 0.77 -24.67 5.35
N VAL A 466 -0.43 -24.13 5.55
CA VAL A 466 -0.70 -22.69 5.49
C VAL A 466 -1.31 -22.24 6.81
N MET A 467 -0.76 -21.19 7.39
CA MET A 467 -1.28 -20.53 8.58
C MET A 467 -1.56 -19.07 8.23
N CYS A 468 -2.76 -18.61 8.52
CA CYS A 468 -3.10 -17.20 8.36
C CYS A 468 -2.75 -16.43 9.63
N ALA A 469 -1.84 -15.46 9.53
CA ALA A 469 -1.52 -14.56 10.61
C ALA A 469 -2.67 -13.57 10.83
N PRO A 470 -3.30 -13.55 12.01
CA PRO A 470 -4.27 -12.53 12.33
C PRO A 470 -3.62 -11.14 12.38
N TYR A 471 -4.33 -10.13 11.89
CA TYR A 471 -3.87 -8.75 11.92
C TYR A 471 -4.92 -7.81 12.48
N LYS A 472 -4.47 -6.74 13.14
CA LYS A 472 -5.32 -5.65 13.63
C LYS A 472 -5.23 -4.50 12.65
N LEU A 473 -6.38 -3.93 12.29
CA LEU A 473 -6.41 -2.66 11.56
C LEU A 473 -6.17 -1.50 12.52
N ASP A 474 -5.38 -0.53 12.08
CA ASP A 474 -5.18 0.70 12.84
C ASP A 474 -6.43 1.60 12.65
N GLU A 475 -7.25 1.70 13.68
CA GLU A 475 -8.50 2.47 13.68
C GLU A 475 -8.21 3.96 13.81
N ILE A 476 -7.90 4.61 12.70
CA ILE A 476 -7.50 6.02 12.70
C ILE A 476 -8.66 6.98 12.97
N ASN A 477 -9.93 6.60 12.81
CA ASN A 477 -11.05 7.52 12.89
C ASN A 477 -12.42 6.94 13.26
N SER A 478 -12.53 5.74 13.77
CA SER A 478 -13.81 5.34 14.34
C SER A 478 -13.94 6.00 15.72
N GLY A 479 -14.82 6.99 15.86
CA GLY A 479 -15.20 7.56 17.16
C GLY A 479 -15.86 6.54 18.11
N THR A 480 -15.72 5.26 17.83
CA THR A 480 -16.19 4.11 18.59
C THR A 480 -14.99 3.37 19.16
N VAL A 481 -14.63 3.76 20.38
CA VAL A 481 -13.76 2.98 21.26
C VAL A 481 -14.59 1.81 21.79
N GLU A 482 -14.70 0.72 21.04
CA GLU A 482 -15.06 -0.59 21.63
C GLU A 482 -14.95 -1.69 20.55
N GLY A 483 -13.81 -2.41 20.58
CA GLY A 483 -13.59 -3.63 19.84
C GLY A 483 -12.45 -3.56 18.82
N GLU A 484 -11.24 -3.91 19.27
CA GLU A 484 -10.12 -4.19 18.36
C GLU A 484 -10.57 -5.28 17.37
N SER A 485 -10.89 -4.92 16.13
CA SER A 485 -11.27 -5.90 15.12
C SER A 485 -10.02 -6.63 14.62
N VAL A 486 -9.78 -7.82 15.18
CA VAL A 486 -8.76 -8.72 14.65
C VAL A 486 -9.34 -9.38 13.41
N ARG A 487 -8.68 -9.22 12.27
CA ARG A 487 -9.02 -9.90 11.01
C ARG A 487 -8.14 -11.11 10.80
N CYS A 488 -8.68 -12.10 10.10
CA CYS A 488 -7.94 -13.26 9.63
C CYS A 488 -8.57 -13.70 8.30
N ASP A 489 -7.77 -13.70 7.26
CA ASP A 489 -8.25 -13.91 5.88
C ASP A 489 -8.35 -15.40 5.49
N SER A 490 -8.30 -16.33 6.45
CA SER A 490 -8.34 -17.78 6.20
C SER A 490 -9.52 -18.24 5.35
N ALA A 491 -10.66 -17.53 5.41
CA ALA A 491 -11.85 -17.85 4.62
C ALA A 491 -11.63 -17.66 3.10
N TYR A 492 -10.62 -16.91 2.68
CA TYR A 492 -10.27 -16.71 1.27
C TYR A 492 -9.38 -17.82 0.69
N LEU A 493 -8.87 -18.73 1.53
CA LEU A 493 -8.07 -19.86 1.05
C LEU A 493 -8.91 -20.88 0.31
N PRO A 494 -8.40 -21.46 -0.80
CA PRO A 494 -9.04 -22.59 -1.45
C PRO A 494 -9.22 -23.78 -0.50
N SER A 495 -10.32 -24.52 -0.64
CA SER A 495 -10.71 -25.62 0.26
C SER A 495 -9.76 -26.83 0.23
N ASP A 496 -8.91 -26.92 -0.77
CA ASP A 496 -7.90 -27.98 -0.95
C ASP A 496 -6.54 -27.59 -0.34
N VAL A 497 -6.39 -26.37 0.20
CA VAL A 497 -5.20 -25.95 0.92
C VAL A 497 -5.22 -26.52 2.35
N ASN A 498 -4.09 -27.07 2.78
CA ASN A 498 -3.93 -27.61 4.14
C ASN A 498 -3.72 -26.47 5.14
N VAL A 499 -4.83 -25.91 5.63
CA VAL A 499 -4.82 -24.79 6.57
C VAL A 499 -4.70 -25.30 7.98
N VAL A 500 -3.83 -24.71 8.77
CA VAL A 500 -3.63 -25.05 10.19
C VAL A 500 -3.71 -23.78 11.05
N THR A 501 -4.23 -23.93 12.24
CA THR A 501 -4.17 -22.91 13.29
C THR A 501 -2.88 -23.05 14.12
N LEU A 502 -2.57 -22.02 14.92
CA LEU A 502 -1.42 -22.07 15.83
C LEU A 502 -1.56 -23.17 16.88
N GLU A 503 -2.78 -23.50 17.31
CA GLU A 503 -3.06 -24.58 18.27
C GLU A 503 -2.82 -25.96 17.65
N GLU A 504 -3.12 -26.13 16.35
CA GLU A 504 -2.92 -27.41 15.62
C GLU A 504 -1.47 -27.57 15.17
N TYR A 505 -0.77 -26.47 14.90
CA TYR A 505 0.61 -26.47 14.44
C TYR A 505 1.41 -25.37 15.14
N ASN A 506 1.90 -25.65 16.36
CA ASN A 506 2.80 -24.75 17.06
C ASN A 506 4.21 -24.82 16.41
N TYR A 507 4.53 -23.86 15.57
CA TYR A 507 5.81 -23.84 14.84
C TYR A 507 7.03 -23.72 15.79
N ALA A 508 6.87 -23.10 16.97
CA ALA A 508 7.96 -22.99 17.94
C ALA A 508 8.34 -24.32 18.60
N GLU A 509 7.45 -25.31 18.58
CA GLU A 509 7.67 -26.68 19.07
C GLU A 509 8.00 -27.63 17.93
N ARG A 510 7.38 -27.43 16.75
CA ARG A 510 7.52 -28.34 15.61
C ARG A 510 8.74 -28.09 14.74
N TYR A 511 9.26 -26.86 14.76
CA TYR A 511 10.46 -26.44 14.01
C TYR A 511 10.39 -26.86 12.53
N PRO A 512 9.47 -26.28 11.73
CA PRO A 512 9.43 -26.58 10.30
C PRO A 512 10.78 -26.25 9.64
N GLU A 513 11.20 -27.06 8.69
CA GLU A 513 12.46 -26.83 7.97
C GLU A 513 12.46 -25.51 7.25
N THR A 514 11.30 -25.09 6.72
CA THR A 514 11.15 -23.81 6.02
C THR A 514 9.88 -23.09 6.47
N ILE A 515 10.01 -21.81 6.80
CA ILE A 515 8.89 -20.88 6.95
C ILE A 515 8.96 -19.88 5.81
N ILE A 516 7.82 -19.64 5.15
CA ILE A 516 7.67 -18.67 4.05
C ILE A 516 6.68 -17.61 4.50
N VAL A 517 7.11 -16.36 4.45
CA VAL A 517 6.29 -15.19 4.80
C VAL A 517 6.14 -14.25 3.61
N GLN A 518 4.99 -13.56 3.52
CA GLN A 518 4.76 -12.51 2.52
C GLN A 518 4.65 -11.10 3.13
N ASN A 519 4.29 -10.99 4.42
CA ASN A 519 4.23 -9.69 5.08
C ASN A 519 5.65 -9.18 5.35
N PRO A 520 6.08 -8.06 4.73
CA PRO A 520 7.43 -7.53 4.96
C PRO A 520 7.53 -6.72 6.26
N TYR A 521 6.42 -6.20 6.78
CA TYR A 521 6.39 -5.10 7.74
C TYR A 521 6.46 -5.51 9.20
N ASP A 522 6.21 -6.78 9.51
CA ASP A 522 5.99 -7.22 10.89
C ASP A 522 4.89 -6.35 11.56
N GLN A 523 5.26 -5.52 12.54
CA GLN A 523 4.37 -4.58 13.22
C GLN A 523 4.58 -3.10 12.81
N PHE A 524 5.32 -2.86 11.73
CA PHE A 524 5.68 -1.49 11.31
C PHE A 524 4.78 -0.91 10.20
N ASN A 525 3.77 -1.66 9.72
CA ASN A 525 2.83 -1.08 8.78
C ASN A 525 1.87 -0.11 9.47
N LEU A 526 1.62 1.05 8.87
CA LEU A 526 0.78 2.09 9.44
C LEU A 526 -0.72 1.78 9.40
N SER A 527 -1.15 0.80 8.63
CA SER A 527 -2.56 0.49 8.43
C SER A 527 -3.00 -0.80 9.09
N TYR A 528 -2.06 -1.73 9.34
CA TYR A 528 -2.35 -2.98 10.02
C TYR A 528 -1.10 -3.53 10.72
N ASN A 529 -1.31 -4.25 11.82
CA ASN A 529 -0.25 -4.84 12.63
C ASN A 529 -0.52 -6.31 12.87
N ILE A 530 0.52 -7.14 12.74
CA ILE A 530 0.49 -8.55 13.16
C ILE A 530 1.00 -8.70 14.58
N GLN A 531 0.65 -9.81 15.24
CA GLN A 531 1.15 -10.11 16.57
C GLN A 531 2.65 -10.46 16.54
N ASP A 532 3.39 -10.11 17.59
CA ASP A 532 4.83 -10.38 17.74
C ASP A 532 5.21 -11.83 17.43
N TYR A 533 4.31 -12.75 17.72
CA TYR A 533 4.49 -14.18 17.46
C TYR A 533 4.74 -14.47 15.97
N PHE A 534 4.11 -13.72 15.06
CA PHE A 534 4.25 -13.89 13.63
C PHE A 534 5.31 -12.98 12.99
N CYS A 535 6.01 -12.18 13.80
CA CYS A 535 7.07 -11.30 13.31
C CYS A 535 8.31 -12.09 12.86
N THR A 536 8.95 -11.63 11.81
CA THR A 536 10.08 -12.32 11.17
C THR A 536 11.29 -12.46 12.08
N ASN A 537 11.53 -11.48 12.96
CA ASN A 537 12.59 -11.54 13.98
C ASN A 537 12.36 -12.69 15.00
N ASN A 538 11.11 -13.05 15.24
CA ASN A 538 10.76 -14.19 16.09
C ASN A 538 10.80 -15.50 15.29
N LEU A 539 10.15 -15.55 14.13
CA LEU A 539 10.04 -16.74 13.27
C LEU A 539 11.39 -17.34 12.91
N LYS A 540 12.39 -16.50 12.63
CA LYS A 540 13.75 -16.96 12.27
C LYS A 540 14.39 -17.89 13.29
N ASN A 541 13.93 -17.86 14.55
CA ASN A 541 14.48 -18.68 15.63
C ASN A 541 13.89 -20.10 15.68
N TYR A 542 12.84 -20.38 14.90
CA TYR A 542 12.08 -21.63 14.96
C TYR A 542 11.98 -22.34 13.61
N THR A 543 12.90 -22.06 12.70
CA THR A 543 13.02 -22.72 11.41
C THR A 543 14.48 -22.82 10.98
N SER A 544 14.83 -23.79 10.17
CA SER A 544 16.17 -23.87 9.56
C SER A 544 16.32 -22.82 8.44
N LYS A 545 15.22 -22.43 7.78
CA LYS A 545 15.22 -21.46 6.69
C LYS A 545 13.97 -20.58 6.72
N LEU A 546 14.15 -19.27 6.88
CA LEU A 546 13.10 -18.28 6.73
C LEU A 546 13.19 -17.65 5.34
N ILE A 547 12.12 -17.71 4.58
CA ILE A 547 12.03 -17.11 3.23
C ILE A 547 11.01 -15.97 3.25
N TYR A 548 11.43 -14.81 2.78
CA TYR A 548 10.50 -13.73 2.43
C TYR A 548 10.16 -13.83 0.94
N LEU A 549 8.88 -13.92 0.63
CA LEU A 549 8.36 -13.92 -0.72
C LEU A 549 7.78 -12.55 -1.04
N SER A 550 8.50 -11.77 -1.84
CA SER A 550 8.04 -10.45 -2.29
C SER A 550 6.73 -10.56 -3.08
N PRO A 551 5.83 -9.58 -2.98
CA PRO A 551 4.61 -9.56 -3.81
C PRO A 551 4.95 -9.64 -5.29
N ASP A 552 4.14 -10.39 -6.05
CA ASP A 552 4.26 -10.45 -7.51
C ASP A 552 3.47 -9.33 -8.21
N GLY A 553 3.74 -9.16 -9.51
CA GLY A 553 3.03 -8.19 -10.32
C GLY A 553 3.54 -6.76 -10.20
N ILE A 554 4.69 -6.55 -9.55
CA ILE A 554 5.37 -5.25 -9.53
C ILE A 554 6.30 -5.16 -10.75
N GLU A 555 6.14 -4.11 -11.55
CA GLU A 555 7.06 -3.86 -12.66
C GLU A 555 8.39 -3.29 -12.14
N PRO A 556 9.53 -3.85 -12.56
CA PRO A 556 10.83 -3.32 -12.17
C PRO A 556 11.05 -1.92 -12.75
N PRO A 557 11.85 -1.05 -12.08
CA PRO A 557 12.22 0.25 -12.63
C PRO A 557 12.89 0.12 -13.99
N VAL A 558 12.58 1.06 -14.90
CA VAL A 558 13.13 1.05 -16.27
C VAL A 558 14.48 1.76 -16.38
N ASP A 559 14.75 2.73 -15.51
CA ASP A 559 16.02 3.47 -15.40
C ASP A 559 16.24 4.06 -14.01
N ASP A 560 17.39 4.68 -13.77
CA ASP A 560 17.80 5.24 -12.47
C ASP A 560 16.97 6.48 -12.03
N LYS A 561 16.05 6.97 -12.85
CA LYS A 561 15.15 8.09 -12.56
C LYS A 561 13.70 7.67 -12.41
N ASP A 562 13.44 6.38 -12.50
CA ASP A 562 12.08 5.86 -12.38
C ASP A 562 11.53 6.11 -10.96
N LYS A 563 10.36 6.72 -10.88
CA LYS A 563 9.64 6.96 -9.62
C LYS A 563 9.39 5.65 -8.83
N ALA A 564 9.34 4.52 -9.52
CA ALA A 564 9.18 3.21 -8.90
C ALA A 564 10.32 2.87 -7.91
N ILE A 565 11.54 3.40 -8.10
CA ILE A 565 12.65 3.19 -7.16
C ILE A 565 12.28 3.70 -5.78
N ALA A 566 11.91 4.98 -5.67
CA ALA A 566 11.56 5.59 -4.38
C ALA A 566 10.32 4.95 -3.73
N ALA A 567 9.37 4.49 -4.53
CA ALA A 567 8.22 3.75 -4.04
C ALA A 567 8.62 2.37 -3.47
N LEU A 568 9.51 1.66 -4.16
CA LEU A 568 9.96 0.31 -3.77
C LEU A 568 10.98 0.32 -2.64
N GLU A 569 11.78 1.38 -2.48
CA GLU A 569 12.66 1.53 -1.32
C GLU A 569 11.89 1.39 -0.01
N VAL A 570 10.65 1.89 0.07
CA VAL A 570 9.78 1.74 1.25
C VAL A 570 9.46 0.27 1.53
N LEU A 571 9.22 -0.54 0.50
CA LEU A 571 8.94 -1.98 0.63
C LEU A 571 10.20 -2.78 0.96
N ILE A 572 11.36 -2.35 0.45
CA ILE A 572 12.64 -3.05 0.65
C ILE A 572 13.22 -2.76 2.03
N GLU A 573 12.98 -1.59 2.60
CA GLU A 573 13.51 -1.16 3.91
C GLU A 573 12.83 -1.83 5.11
N GLU A 574 12.16 -2.96 4.94
CA GLU A 574 11.27 -3.57 5.92
C GLU A 574 11.88 -4.82 6.63
N PRO A 575 11.39 -5.20 7.84
CA PRO A 575 11.97 -6.24 8.70
C PRO A 575 12.18 -7.58 8.02
N ALA A 576 11.25 -8.04 7.18
CA ALA A 576 11.38 -9.35 6.55
C ALA A 576 12.66 -9.48 5.71
N ASN A 577 13.10 -8.38 5.08
CA ASN A 577 14.33 -8.35 4.30
C ASN A 577 15.60 -8.47 5.18
N VAL A 578 15.50 -8.00 6.43
CA VAL A 578 16.59 -8.14 7.43
C VAL A 578 16.71 -9.59 7.89
N TYR A 579 15.58 -10.17 8.32
CA TYR A 579 15.59 -11.42 9.09
C TYR A 579 15.44 -12.68 8.23
N ALA A 580 14.96 -12.60 6.99
CA ALA A 580 14.92 -13.75 6.08
C ALA A 580 16.33 -14.24 5.71
N ASP A 581 16.47 -15.54 5.46
CA ASP A 581 17.70 -16.14 4.91
C ASP A 581 17.72 -16.00 3.39
N GLU A 582 16.54 -16.01 2.79
CA GLU A 582 16.36 -15.89 1.36
C GLU A 582 15.20 -14.94 1.08
N ILE A 583 15.40 -14.06 0.11
CA ILE A 583 14.41 -13.11 -0.40
C ILE A 583 14.09 -13.52 -1.82
N LEU A 584 12.84 -13.89 -2.08
CA LEU A 584 12.39 -14.29 -3.40
C LEU A 584 11.69 -13.10 -4.09
N VAL A 585 12.16 -12.75 -5.26
CA VAL A 585 11.60 -11.69 -6.13
C VAL A 585 11.23 -12.27 -7.50
N ASP A 586 10.37 -11.60 -8.25
CA ASP A 586 9.78 -12.10 -9.49
C ASP A 586 10.59 -11.81 -10.76
N SER A 587 11.61 -10.94 -10.68
CA SER A 587 12.39 -10.54 -11.86
C SER A 587 13.83 -10.14 -11.53
N GLU A 588 14.71 -10.24 -12.54
CA GLU A 588 16.11 -9.78 -12.45
C GLU A 588 16.22 -8.29 -12.11
N GLY A 589 15.31 -7.47 -12.66
CA GLY A 589 15.27 -6.03 -12.35
C GLY A 589 14.96 -5.75 -10.90
N MET A 590 13.98 -6.47 -10.33
CA MET A 590 13.69 -6.41 -8.89
C MET A 590 14.85 -6.95 -8.06
N GLY A 591 15.46 -8.07 -8.46
CA GLY A 591 16.62 -8.63 -7.78
C GLY A 591 17.77 -7.64 -7.67
N LYS A 592 18.08 -6.95 -8.75
CA LYS A 592 19.11 -5.90 -8.76
C LYS A 592 18.76 -4.74 -7.80
N LEU A 593 17.52 -4.25 -7.85
CA LEU A 593 17.06 -3.17 -6.98
C LEU A 593 17.17 -3.56 -5.50
N TYR A 594 16.71 -4.75 -5.13
CA TYR A 594 16.83 -5.25 -3.75
C TYR A 594 18.28 -5.31 -3.30
N VAL A 595 19.18 -5.86 -4.11
CA VAL A 595 20.62 -5.95 -3.79
C VAL A 595 21.23 -4.57 -3.61
N ASP A 596 20.95 -3.64 -4.52
CA ASP A 596 21.51 -2.29 -4.48
C ASP A 596 21.03 -1.53 -3.25
N THR A 597 19.72 -1.50 -3.01
CA THR A 597 19.10 -0.81 -1.86
C THR A 597 19.53 -1.41 -0.52
N LEU A 598 19.47 -2.74 -0.37
CA LEU A 598 19.85 -3.40 0.89
C LEU A 598 21.36 -3.28 1.19
N SER A 599 22.20 -3.25 0.16
CA SER A 599 23.64 -2.99 0.31
C SER A 599 23.92 -1.58 0.81
N GLU A 600 23.20 -0.59 0.31
CA GLU A 600 23.31 0.80 0.74
C GLU A 600 22.84 0.99 2.18
N LEU A 601 21.68 0.46 2.52
CA LEU A 601 21.05 0.58 3.85
C LEU A 601 21.89 -0.08 4.95
N SER A 602 22.40 -1.29 4.70
CA SER A 602 23.13 -2.07 5.71
C SER A 602 24.62 -1.81 5.76
N GLY A 603 25.20 -1.24 4.71
CA GLY A 603 26.66 -1.11 4.53
C GLY A 603 27.37 -2.45 4.25
N LEU A 604 26.63 -3.54 4.02
CA LEU A 604 27.17 -4.84 3.63
C LEU A 604 27.43 -4.88 2.12
N SER A 605 28.32 -5.81 1.69
CA SER A 605 28.68 -5.94 0.27
C SER A 605 27.49 -6.42 -0.58
N LYS A 606 27.46 -6.06 -1.85
CA LYS A 606 26.46 -6.59 -2.81
C LYS A 606 26.51 -8.11 -2.89
N GLU A 607 27.69 -8.73 -2.86
CA GLU A 607 27.87 -10.19 -2.86
C GLU A 607 27.13 -10.87 -1.69
N PHE A 608 27.10 -10.23 -0.50
CA PHE A 608 26.32 -10.74 0.63
C PHE A 608 24.82 -10.81 0.28
N TRP A 609 24.29 -9.75 -0.30
CA TRP A 609 22.87 -9.67 -0.67
C TRP A 609 22.53 -10.50 -1.91
N GLU A 610 23.42 -10.60 -2.89
CA GLU A 610 23.29 -11.51 -4.04
C GLU A 610 23.18 -12.98 -3.61
N ASN A 611 23.75 -13.33 -2.48
CA ASN A 611 23.59 -14.67 -1.88
C ASN A 611 22.24 -14.86 -1.18
N LYS A 612 21.57 -13.79 -0.75
CA LYS A 612 20.23 -13.83 -0.11
C LYS A 612 19.07 -13.61 -1.10
N VAL A 613 19.23 -12.72 -2.07
CA VAL A 613 18.19 -12.39 -3.05
C VAL A 613 18.23 -13.39 -4.19
N ARG A 614 17.08 -14.00 -4.48
CA ARG A 614 16.89 -14.97 -5.56
C ARG A 614 15.73 -14.56 -6.44
N VAL A 615 15.92 -14.67 -7.75
CA VAL A 615 14.82 -14.54 -8.70
C VAL A 615 14.05 -15.86 -8.71
N CYS A 616 12.78 -15.81 -8.35
CA CYS A 616 11.87 -16.93 -8.51
C CYS A 616 11.39 -16.90 -9.94
N GLU A 617 11.66 -17.94 -10.75
CA GLU A 617 11.05 -18.02 -12.07
C GLU A 617 9.53 -17.92 -11.91
N PRO A 618 8.85 -17.06 -12.70
CA PRO A 618 7.41 -16.95 -12.62
C PRO A 618 6.83 -18.34 -12.85
N LEU A 619 6.28 -18.93 -11.81
CA LEU A 619 5.50 -20.14 -11.93
C LEU A 619 4.43 -19.82 -12.98
N ASN A 620 4.54 -20.44 -14.16
CA ASN A 620 3.68 -20.17 -15.29
C ASN A 620 2.25 -19.95 -14.80
N LYS A 621 1.65 -18.81 -15.17
CA LYS A 621 0.22 -18.58 -15.02
C LYS A 621 -0.49 -19.71 -15.78
N GLY A 622 -0.69 -20.84 -15.12
CA GLY A 622 -1.75 -21.73 -15.50
C GLY A 622 -2.99 -20.87 -15.40
N ASP A 623 -3.55 -20.48 -16.53
CA ASP A 623 -4.88 -19.88 -16.56
C ASP A 623 -5.73 -20.76 -15.65
N VAL A 624 -6.23 -20.17 -14.55
CA VAL A 624 -7.30 -20.80 -13.79
C VAL A 624 -8.47 -20.76 -14.75
N VAL A 625 -8.62 -21.83 -15.52
CA VAL A 625 -9.79 -22.03 -16.37
C VAL A 625 -10.93 -22.21 -15.41
N LYS A 626 -11.66 -21.13 -15.13
CA LYS A 626 -12.92 -21.17 -14.41
C LYS A 626 -13.90 -21.96 -15.29
N ASP A 627 -14.15 -23.21 -14.95
CA ASP A 627 -15.33 -23.94 -15.40
C ASP A 627 -16.52 -23.47 -14.56
N GLY A 628 -17.19 -22.39 -15.02
CA GLY A 628 -18.35 -21.86 -14.31
C GLY A 628 -18.88 -20.55 -14.91
N PRO A 629 -20.03 -20.06 -14.45
CA PRO A 629 -20.58 -18.78 -14.89
C PRO A 629 -19.64 -17.63 -14.53
N LYS A 630 -19.64 -16.57 -15.35
CA LYS A 630 -18.92 -15.34 -15.00
C LYS A 630 -19.56 -14.71 -13.78
N VAL A 631 -18.73 -14.24 -12.84
CA VAL A 631 -19.19 -13.64 -11.58
C VAL A 631 -19.17 -12.13 -11.70
N LEU A 632 -20.34 -11.51 -11.56
CA LEU A 632 -20.50 -10.06 -11.47
C LEU A 632 -20.71 -9.65 -10.01
N LEU A 633 -19.84 -8.81 -9.47
CA LEU A 633 -20.07 -8.16 -8.19
C LEU A 633 -20.90 -6.89 -8.41
N PHE A 634 -22.09 -6.86 -7.81
CA PHE A 634 -22.95 -5.68 -7.80
C PHE A 634 -23.01 -5.11 -6.38
N GLU A 635 -22.31 -4.01 -6.13
CA GLU A 635 -22.22 -3.39 -4.81
C GLU A 635 -22.83 -1.99 -4.79
N VAL A 636 -23.65 -1.72 -3.77
CA VAL A 636 -24.24 -0.39 -3.56
C VAL A 636 -23.92 0.10 -2.15
N ASN A 637 -23.37 1.31 -2.06
CA ASN A 637 -23.07 1.94 -0.79
C ASN A 637 -24.35 2.54 -0.17
N ILE A 638 -24.55 2.33 1.14
CA ILE A 638 -25.68 2.86 1.90
C ILE A 638 -25.80 4.39 1.79
N SER A 639 -24.67 5.11 1.72
CA SER A 639 -24.68 6.55 1.52
C SER A 639 -25.34 7.00 0.21
N VAL A 640 -25.22 6.17 -0.85
CA VAL A 640 -25.88 6.41 -2.14
C VAL A 640 -27.39 6.20 -2.01
N LEU A 641 -27.81 5.19 -1.27
CA LEU A 641 -29.23 4.95 -0.97
C LEU A 641 -29.83 6.08 -0.16
N LEU A 642 -29.18 6.54 0.89
CA LEU A 642 -29.62 7.66 1.72
C LEU A 642 -29.68 8.97 0.95
N LYS A 643 -28.77 9.20 0.00
CA LYS A 643 -28.68 10.40 -0.81
C LYS A 643 -29.72 10.44 -1.94
N GLU A 644 -29.85 9.36 -2.68
CA GLU A 644 -30.64 9.29 -3.91
C GLU A 644 -32.04 8.67 -3.71
N GLY A 645 -32.28 8.05 -2.56
CA GLY A 645 -33.55 7.52 -2.13
C GLY A 645 -34.17 6.52 -3.12
N MET A 646 -35.45 6.69 -3.43
CA MET A 646 -36.19 5.81 -4.32
C MET A 646 -35.58 5.65 -5.71
N LYS A 647 -34.85 6.64 -6.21
CA LYS A 647 -34.16 6.53 -7.53
C LYS A 647 -33.06 5.49 -7.50
N ALA A 648 -32.30 5.41 -6.41
CA ALA A 648 -31.28 4.39 -6.25
C ALA A 648 -31.90 3.00 -6.19
N VAL A 649 -32.99 2.82 -5.44
CA VAL A 649 -33.70 1.53 -5.35
C VAL A 649 -34.27 1.11 -6.70
N GLN A 650 -34.83 2.05 -7.49
CA GLN A 650 -35.31 1.75 -8.84
C GLN A 650 -34.18 1.31 -9.76
N LYS A 651 -33.02 1.98 -9.69
CA LYS A 651 -31.86 1.64 -10.50
C LYS A 651 -31.28 0.24 -10.11
N ILE A 652 -31.33 -0.10 -8.82
CA ILE A 652 -30.99 -1.45 -8.34
C ILE A 652 -31.94 -2.48 -8.94
N GLU A 653 -33.26 -2.24 -8.89
CA GLU A 653 -34.26 -3.15 -9.45
C GLU A 653 -34.08 -3.34 -10.96
N ASP A 654 -33.82 -2.25 -11.70
CA ASP A 654 -33.59 -2.30 -13.15
C ASP A 654 -32.32 -3.12 -13.48
N ALA A 655 -31.24 -2.93 -12.71
CA ALA A 655 -30.01 -3.68 -12.88
C ALA A 655 -30.18 -5.18 -12.56
N LEU A 656 -30.81 -5.50 -11.43
CA LEU A 656 -31.10 -6.89 -11.03
C LEU A 656 -31.97 -7.60 -12.06
N LYS A 657 -32.93 -6.91 -12.65
CA LYS A 657 -33.80 -7.45 -13.71
C LYS A 657 -33.00 -7.83 -14.97
N VAL A 658 -32.00 -7.01 -15.34
CA VAL A 658 -31.12 -7.32 -16.49
C VAL A 658 -30.25 -8.53 -16.18
N MET A 659 -29.73 -8.62 -14.96
CA MET A 659 -28.86 -9.71 -14.53
C MET A 659 -29.59 -11.04 -14.40
N ASP A 660 -30.81 -11.04 -13.87
CA ASP A 660 -31.66 -12.23 -13.74
C ASP A 660 -32.03 -12.86 -15.09
N GLY A 661 -32.06 -12.06 -16.15
CA GLY A 661 -32.28 -12.51 -17.53
C GLY A 661 -31.01 -12.92 -18.31
N SER A 662 -29.83 -12.90 -17.69
CA SER A 662 -28.54 -13.10 -18.36
C SER A 662 -28.02 -14.53 -18.17
N ASP A 663 -28.06 -15.38 -19.20
CA ASP A 663 -27.51 -16.73 -19.15
C ASP A 663 -25.97 -16.70 -18.94
N GLY A 664 -25.47 -17.53 -18.02
CA GLY A 664 -24.03 -17.72 -17.80
C GLY A 664 -23.36 -16.63 -16.93
N VAL A 665 -24.13 -15.78 -16.25
CA VAL A 665 -23.63 -14.79 -15.30
C VAL A 665 -24.20 -15.07 -13.91
N ALA A 666 -23.34 -15.20 -12.91
CA ALA A 666 -23.73 -15.23 -11.49
C ALA A 666 -23.55 -13.83 -10.90
N CYS A 667 -24.58 -13.31 -10.22
CA CYS A 667 -24.50 -12.00 -9.57
C CYS A 667 -24.31 -12.18 -8.07
N ILE A 668 -23.26 -11.57 -7.50
CA ILE A 668 -23.09 -11.36 -6.07
C ILE A 668 -23.57 -9.95 -5.77
N PHE A 669 -24.65 -9.79 -5.02
CA PHE A 669 -25.13 -8.49 -4.57
C PHE A 669 -24.61 -8.19 -3.18
N ARG A 670 -24.04 -6.99 -2.98
CA ARG A 670 -23.50 -6.53 -1.71
C ARG A 670 -23.99 -5.12 -1.39
N LEU A 671 -24.21 -4.87 -0.09
CA LEU A 671 -24.41 -3.54 0.48
C LEU A 671 -23.17 -3.18 1.30
N SER A 672 -22.56 -2.03 1.04
CA SER A 672 -21.43 -1.51 1.81
C SER A 672 -21.85 -0.30 2.64
N GLY A 673 -21.32 -0.18 3.86
CA GLY A 673 -21.66 0.84 4.85
C GLY A 673 -22.62 0.33 5.93
N GLU A 674 -23.03 1.22 6.84
CA GLU A 674 -23.84 0.91 8.02
C GLU A 674 -25.32 0.76 7.68
N VAL A 675 -25.81 -0.47 7.53
CA VAL A 675 -27.22 -0.74 7.19
C VAL A 675 -28.19 -0.36 8.31
N ASP A 676 -27.75 -0.43 9.56
CA ASP A 676 -28.55 0.05 10.69
C ASP A 676 -28.75 1.57 10.62
N GLU A 677 -27.86 2.29 10.00
CA GLU A 677 -28.01 3.71 9.69
C GLU A 677 -29.18 3.93 8.69
N LEU A 678 -29.23 3.19 7.59
CA LEU A 678 -30.36 3.25 6.64
C LEU A 678 -31.68 2.94 7.33
N LYS A 679 -31.74 1.88 8.12
CA LYS A 679 -32.93 1.47 8.86
C LYS A 679 -33.40 2.49 9.91
N THR A 680 -32.44 3.22 10.49
CA THR A 680 -32.73 4.24 11.51
C THR A 680 -33.15 5.56 10.87
N ILE A 681 -32.51 5.99 9.78
CA ILE A 681 -32.75 7.28 9.10
C ILE A 681 -33.98 7.20 8.20
N ASP A 682 -34.13 6.12 7.41
CA ASP A 682 -35.25 5.94 6.47
C ASP A 682 -35.71 4.47 6.40
N LYS A 683 -36.52 4.11 7.37
CA LYS A 683 -37.12 2.76 7.44
C LYS A 683 -37.95 2.44 6.19
N GLY A 684 -38.64 3.41 5.61
CA GLY A 684 -39.44 3.20 4.41
C GLY A 684 -38.60 2.80 3.20
N LEU A 685 -37.44 3.46 3.04
CA LEU A 685 -36.48 3.15 1.99
C LEU A 685 -35.83 1.77 2.22
N TYR A 686 -35.51 1.44 3.48
CA TYR A 686 -35.03 0.09 3.84
C TYR A 686 -36.04 -1.01 3.48
N ASP A 687 -37.32 -0.84 3.88
CA ASP A 687 -38.37 -1.82 3.60
C ASP A 687 -38.61 -1.98 2.08
N LEU A 688 -38.51 -0.86 1.32
CA LEU A 688 -38.63 -0.89 -0.13
C LEU A 688 -37.46 -1.65 -0.78
N LEU A 689 -36.21 -1.37 -0.36
CA LEU A 689 -35.03 -2.08 -0.84
C LEU A 689 -35.12 -3.59 -0.53
N ALA A 690 -35.48 -3.95 0.70
CA ALA A 690 -35.64 -5.34 1.10
C ALA A 690 -36.72 -6.06 0.24
N GLY A 691 -37.81 -5.37 -0.07
CA GLY A 691 -38.84 -5.86 -0.97
C GLY A 691 -38.35 -6.10 -2.40
N VAL A 692 -37.52 -5.20 -2.92
CA VAL A 692 -36.88 -5.35 -4.25
C VAL A 692 -35.92 -6.53 -4.25
N LEU A 693 -35.02 -6.62 -3.29
CA LEU A 693 -34.03 -7.71 -3.20
C LEU A 693 -34.71 -9.08 -3.09
N SER A 694 -35.74 -9.17 -2.28
CA SER A 694 -36.51 -10.42 -2.10
C SER A 694 -37.16 -10.95 -3.41
N LYS A 695 -37.53 -10.07 -4.36
CA LYS A 695 -38.06 -10.49 -5.68
C LYS A 695 -37.05 -11.29 -6.49
N TYR A 696 -35.74 -11.06 -6.27
CA TYR A 696 -34.64 -11.71 -6.95
C TYR A 696 -33.92 -12.76 -6.08
N GLY A 697 -34.59 -13.20 -4.98
CA GLY A 697 -34.04 -14.21 -4.08
C GLY A 697 -32.89 -13.75 -3.21
N LEU A 698 -32.69 -12.43 -3.09
CA LEU A 698 -31.61 -11.81 -2.29
C LEU A 698 -32.16 -11.36 -0.93
N ASP A 699 -31.32 -11.44 0.10
CA ASP A 699 -31.65 -10.99 1.46
C ASP A 699 -30.70 -9.83 1.87
N VAL A 700 -31.26 -8.76 2.43
CA VAL A 700 -30.51 -7.59 2.87
C VAL A 700 -29.43 -7.96 3.88
N ASN A 701 -29.72 -8.84 4.83
CA ASN A 701 -28.74 -9.21 5.87
C ASN A 701 -27.58 -10.05 5.29
N VAL A 702 -27.86 -10.89 4.30
CA VAL A 702 -26.82 -11.63 3.57
C VAL A 702 -25.98 -10.68 2.74
N ALA A 703 -26.60 -9.70 2.07
CA ALA A 703 -25.91 -8.71 1.26
C ALA A 703 -24.89 -7.87 2.05
N ILE A 704 -25.10 -7.68 3.36
CA ILE A 704 -24.18 -6.94 4.24
C ILE A 704 -22.99 -7.79 4.67
N THR A 705 -23.22 -9.07 4.94
CA THR A 705 -22.22 -9.98 5.52
C THR A 705 -21.45 -10.77 4.47
N THR A 706 -21.76 -10.59 3.18
CA THR A 706 -21.07 -11.29 2.10
C THR A 706 -19.63 -10.81 1.98
N GLU A 707 -18.71 -11.69 2.35
CA GLU A 707 -17.28 -11.49 2.06
C GLU A 707 -17.01 -11.76 0.59
N ILE A 708 -16.12 -10.95 -0.01
CA ILE A 708 -15.85 -11.00 -1.44
C ILE A 708 -14.41 -11.43 -1.70
N ASP A 709 -14.26 -12.55 -2.39
CA ASP A 709 -12.99 -12.87 -3.03
C ASP A 709 -12.95 -12.19 -4.42
N TYR A 710 -12.29 -11.05 -4.49
CA TYR A 710 -12.20 -10.25 -5.72
C TYR A 710 -11.53 -11.00 -6.89
N ARG A 711 -10.73 -12.03 -6.61
CA ARG A 711 -10.11 -12.87 -7.65
C ARG A 711 -11.17 -13.69 -8.42
N LEU A 712 -12.24 -14.07 -7.73
CA LEU A 712 -13.36 -14.82 -8.31
C LEU A 712 -14.35 -13.93 -9.07
N VAL A 713 -14.31 -12.62 -8.86
CA VAL A 713 -15.14 -11.63 -9.56
C VAL A 713 -14.60 -11.43 -10.97
N ASP A 714 -15.45 -11.46 -11.99
CA ASP A 714 -15.04 -11.20 -13.39
C ASP A 714 -15.35 -9.77 -13.83
N ALA A 715 -16.29 -9.08 -13.18
CA ALA A 715 -16.63 -7.69 -13.42
C ALA A 715 -17.31 -7.06 -12.21
N PHE A 716 -17.26 -5.74 -12.11
CA PHE A 716 -17.95 -4.95 -11.09
C PHE A 716 -19.00 -4.03 -11.70
N TYR A 717 -20.15 -3.92 -11.04
CA TYR A 717 -21.14 -2.88 -11.27
C TYR A 717 -21.62 -2.32 -9.93
N GLY A 718 -21.71 -1.01 -9.76
CA GLY A 718 -22.22 -0.47 -8.50
C GLY A 718 -21.71 0.92 -8.13
N SER A 719 -21.73 1.21 -6.84
CA SER A 719 -21.24 2.46 -6.28
C SER A 719 -19.71 2.54 -6.34
N THR A 720 -19.17 3.75 -6.39
CA THR A 720 -17.74 3.98 -6.15
C THR A 720 -17.38 3.51 -4.74
N GLY A 721 -16.21 2.90 -4.59
CA GLY A 721 -15.72 2.43 -3.29
C GLY A 721 -14.60 1.42 -3.43
N TYR A 722 -14.19 0.85 -2.29
CA TYR A 722 -13.10 -0.10 -2.19
C TYR A 722 -13.24 -1.29 -3.16
N SER A 723 -14.42 -1.89 -3.26
CA SER A 723 -14.66 -3.05 -4.15
C SER A 723 -14.49 -2.72 -5.63
N ALA A 724 -14.97 -1.54 -6.07
CA ALA A 724 -14.77 -1.07 -7.44
C ALA A 724 -13.28 -0.91 -7.75
N HIS A 725 -12.54 -0.37 -6.77
CA HIS A 725 -11.10 -0.21 -6.85
C HIS A 725 -10.37 -1.55 -6.93
N MET A 726 -10.70 -2.50 -6.03
CA MET A 726 -10.09 -3.83 -5.99
C MET A 726 -10.30 -4.62 -7.29
N VAL A 727 -11.52 -4.63 -7.84
CA VAL A 727 -11.81 -5.32 -9.10
C VAL A 727 -11.03 -4.70 -10.26
N ARG A 728 -10.87 -3.38 -10.26
CA ARG A 728 -10.09 -2.67 -11.27
C ARG A 728 -8.58 -2.95 -11.16
N SER A 729 -8.02 -2.96 -9.94
CA SER A 729 -6.59 -3.27 -9.72
C SER A 729 -6.21 -4.66 -10.23
N LEU A 730 -7.18 -5.57 -10.28
CA LEU A 730 -7.04 -6.89 -10.90
C LEU A 730 -7.23 -6.89 -12.43
N GLY A 731 -7.26 -5.72 -13.07
CA GLY A 731 -7.42 -5.57 -14.52
C GLY A 731 -8.82 -5.96 -15.05
N LYS A 732 -9.84 -6.02 -14.18
CA LYS A 732 -11.18 -6.49 -14.53
C LYS A 732 -12.13 -5.32 -14.81
N PRO A 733 -13.17 -5.51 -15.66
CA PRO A 733 -14.10 -4.45 -16.01
C PRO A 733 -14.85 -3.89 -14.80
N VAL A 734 -14.89 -2.56 -14.68
CA VAL A 734 -15.65 -1.83 -13.66
C VAL A 734 -16.59 -0.85 -14.32
N MET A 735 -17.88 -0.95 -13.97
CA MET A 735 -18.92 -0.02 -14.39
C MET A 735 -19.56 0.62 -13.17
N ILE A 736 -19.50 1.94 -13.07
CA ILE A 736 -20.09 2.68 -11.96
C ILE A 736 -21.55 3.01 -12.24
N MET A 737 -22.38 2.72 -11.24
CA MET A 737 -23.82 3.00 -11.29
C MET A 737 -24.07 4.51 -11.25
N ASN A 738 -24.60 5.05 -12.34
CA ASN A 738 -25.06 6.44 -12.38
C ASN A 738 -26.57 6.49 -12.08
N VAL A 739 -26.96 7.09 -10.98
CA VAL A 739 -28.36 7.18 -10.54
C VAL A 739 -29.09 8.34 -11.23
N ASN A 740 -28.37 9.24 -11.89
CA ASN A 740 -28.92 10.46 -12.51
C ASN A 740 -29.15 10.34 -14.03
N VAL A 741 -28.95 9.16 -14.63
CA VAL A 741 -29.19 8.93 -16.06
C VAL A 741 -30.41 8.02 -16.25
#